data_a2bd6b10d69ab9728e76419cdbba80cf
#
_entry.id   a2bd6b10d69ab9728e76419cdbba80cf
#
_cell.length_a   1.000
_cell.length_b   1.000
_cell.length_c   1.000
_cell.angle_alpha   90.00
_cell.angle_beta   90.00
_cell.angle_gamma   90.00
#
_symmetry.space_group_name_H-M   'P 1'
#
loop_
_entity.id
_entity.type
_entity.pdbx_description
1 polymer ?
#
loop_
_entity_poly.entity_id
_entity_poly.type
_entity_poly.pdbx_seq_one_letter_code
_entity_poly.pdbx_strand_id
1 'polypeptide(L)'
;MLLVALAGAPAAEADFPTLYGGDVPCAAQASNGNVRLCAGKTTTWDGATKIDLDVVLPPQPGSGADGPYPVIGLFHGWGGHKIGLEDPRVQKWAEAGYAVFSMSDRGWGNSCSKSDPEFLLPACAQGYNHLMDDRYEVRDAQYLISVLADEDVAEPKKIGATGVSYGGGMSMALATLRNRTMEPDGTLVPWESPGGKEMELAAAVPQWPWTDLAYSLMPNGSTLDFVADSPYKGPDGKARIGIEKASFVTGLYGTGLATSNYSLTDKEADLNGWYTLINSGEPYESKPQTQEILDQITTYHSSYYIDHSQPPAPLLIQNGWNDDLFPVDEAVRYYNRTRAQYLGNPISLFLMDDGHARSQNKAADEALFLQRENALFDHYLKGTGPEPSSSAEALTTTCPKESASEGPYRAADWQSLSPGEIHLDGTAAQTIVPGAGDPNIGKAFDPIAGSGACATASGADQPGTANYRLPVPAPGFTLLGSPTIVADLATNNLDSELAARLLDVLPSGEERLVARGLLRPGSGGTGVVFQLHPQGYRFAGGDTLKLELLPSDAPYARPSNLQTPITVSNLRLHLPVLELPGSLGGLVEAPGDPRVGPPAAGNLGAAPSSGAAKTGVAFLVRRLVASRKAVSLHLRCRGGDCNGQIRLAVKKRKLASGSYSIASGKTPKLKLRLTKAGRKLVAARRRAGSRALPIKVQLREAGQPAPQKLSRRLRLGGHS
;
A
#
# COMPACT_ATOMS: atom_id res chain seq x y z
N MET A 1 -17.88 -6.73 75.27
CA MET A 1 -18.08 -6.24 73.92
C MET A 1 -16.75 -5.80 73.37
N LEU A 2 -16.03 -6.70 72.70
CA LEU A 2 -14.72 -6.40 72.09
C LEU A 2 -14.95 -5.89 70.68
N LEU A 3 -14.64 -4.60 70.41
CA LEU A 3 -14.54 -4.10 69.06
C LEU A 3 -13.25 -4.58 68.42
N VAL A 4 -13.37 -5.48 67.47
CA VAL A 4 -12.25 -5.82 66.52
C VAL A 4 -12.28 -4.76 65.44
N ALA A 5 -11.27 -3.87 65.47
CA ALA A 5 -10.97 -2.97 64.38
C ALA A 5 -10.35 -3.80 63.25
N LEU A 6 -11.08 -3.99 62.15
CA LEU A 6 -10.52 -4.44 60.90
C LEU A 6 -9.64 -3.31 60.34
N ALA A 7 -8.35 -3.45 60.53
CA ALA A 7 -7.38 -2.66 59.79
C ALA A 7 -7.49 -3.06 58.32
N GLY A 8 -8.08 -2.18 57.47
CA GLY A 8 -8.04 -2.34 56.02
C GLY A 8 -6.57 -2.37 55.59
N ALA A 9 -6.19 -3.38 54.82
CA ALA A 9 -4.91 -3.39 54.17
C ALA A 9 -4.78 -2.12 53.32
N PRO A 10 -3.62 -1.44 53.32
CA PRO A 10 -3.42 -0.31 52.41
C PRO A 10 -3.62 -0.81 50.98
N ALA A 11 -4.42 -0.10 50.20
CA ALA A 11 -4.47 -0.33 48.78
C ALA A 11 -3.05 -0.24 48.26
N ALA A 12 -2.58 -1.28 47.56
CA ALA A 12 -1.26 -1.25 46.96
C ALA A 12 -1.21 -0.03 46.01
N GLU A 13 -0.27 0.88 46.29
CA GLU A 13 -0.03 2.07 45.49
C GLU A 13 0.37 1.58 44.07
N ALA A 14 -0.22 2.14 43.00
CA ALA A 14 0.13 1.76 41.64
C ALA A 14 1.59 2.15 41.39
N ASP A 15 2.41 1.23 40.83
CA ASP A 15 3.81 1.53 40.52
C ASP A 15 3.94 2.62 39.43
N PHE A 16 2.87 2.85 38.65
CA PHE A 16 2.76 3.96 37.68
C PHE A 16 1.58 4.89 38.05
N PRO A 17 1.72 5.78 39.03
CA PRO A 17 0.68 6.77 39.35
C PRO A 17 0.51 7.85 38.25
N THR A 18 1.59 8.10 37.50
CA THR A 18 1.66 9.02 36.37
C THR A 18 2.63 8.51 35.33
N LEU A 19 2.49 8.95 34.07
CA LEU A 19 3.41 8.75 32.95
C LEU A 19 3.90 10.09 32.41
N TYR A 20 4.91 10.06 31.55
CA TYR A 20 5.49 11.24 30.88
C TYR A 20 5.98 12.30 31.87
N GLY A 21 6.77 11.85 32.86
CA GLY A 21 7.35 12.75 33.86
C GLY A 21 6.31 13.41 34.77
N GLY A 22 5.11 12.90 34.87
CA GLY A 22 4.03 13.43 35.71
C GLY A 22 2.88 14.10 34.93
N ASP A 23 3.00 14.28 33.63
CA ASP A 23 2.00 14.98 32.81
C ASP A 23 0.68 14.19 32.69
N VAL A 24 0.74 12.86 32.71
CA VAL A 24 -0.39 11.98 32.42
C VAL A 24 -0.71 11.11 33.64
N PRO A 25 -1.77 11.44 34.40
CA PRO A 25 -2.19 10.68 35.58
C PRO A 25 -2.82 9.34 35.18
N CYS A 26 -2.60 8.31 36.01
CA CYS A 26 -3.14 6.97 35.85
C CYS A 26 -4.18 6.65 36.94
N ALA A 27 -5.25 5.94 36.57
CA ALA A 27 -6.28 5.48 37.50
C ALA A 27 -6.82 4.09 37.13
N ALA A 28 -7.00 3.23 38.11
CA ALA A 28 -7.63 1.92 37.93
C ALA A 28 -9.10 2.08 37.54
N GLN A 29 -9.56 1.26 36.57
CA GLN A 29 -10.91 1.26 36.02
C GLN A 29 -11.67 0.02 36.52
N ALA A 30 -12.31 0.14 37.68
CA ALA A 30 -13.00 -0.99 38.33
C ALA A 30 -14.09 -1.65 37.46
N SER A 31 -14.79 -0.89 36.62
CA SER A 31 -15.79 -1.38 35.67
C SER A 31 -15.20 -2.13 34.47
N ASN A 32 -13.89 -2.00 34.22
CA ASN A 32 -13.19 -2.53 33.05
C ASN A 32 -12.07 -3.50 33.50
N GLY A 33 -12.36 -4.46 34.35
CA GLY A 33 -11.38 -5.49 34.73
C GLY A 33 -10.19 -4.98 35.55
N ASN A 34 -10.28 -3.79 36.18
CA ASN A 34 -9.19 -3.11 36.90
C ASN A 34 -7.98 -2.77 36.03
N VAL A 35 -8.12 -2.66 34.71
CA VAL A 35 -7.07 -2.06 33.87
C VAL A 35 -6.84 -0.61 34.31
N ARG A 36 -5.65 -0.07 34.06
CA ARG A 36 -5.27 1.28 34.48
C ARG A 36 -5.27 2.20 33.27
N LEU A 37 -6.13 3.21 33.26
CA LEU A 37 -6.17 4.23 32.24
C LEU A 37 -5.31 5.42 32.68
N CYS A 38 -4.30 5.72 31.86
CA CYS A 38 -3.49 6.92 31.94
C CYS A 38 -3.90 7.85 30.79
N ALA A 39 -4.53 8.98 31.09
CA ALA A 39 -5.11 9.87 30.08
C ALA A 39 -4.68 11.32 30.32
N GLY A 40 -4.23 12.00 29.27
CA GLY A 40 -3.79 13.38 29.37
C GLY A 40 -3.10 13.91 28.13
N LYS A 41 -2.46 15.06 28.27
CA LYS A 41 -1.63 15.69 27.22
C LYS A 41 -0.17 15.76 27.68
N THR A 42 0.76 15.47 26.78
CA THR A 42 2.18 15.69 27.02
C THR A 42 2.86 16.31 25.81
N THR A 43 4.03 16.91 26.01
CA THR A 43 4.81 17.55 24.95
C THR A 43 5.53 16.47 24.12
N THR A 44 5.47 16.59 22.79
CA THR A 44 6.15 15.66 21.88
C THR A 44 7.57 16.12 21.55
N TRP A 45 8.23 15.44 20.60
CA TRP A 45 9.65 15.58 20.22
C TRP A 45 10.08 17.01 19.85
N ASP A 46 9.18 17.86 19.36
CA ASP A 46 9.49 19.25 18.99
C ASP A 46 9.60 20.20 20.20
N GLY A 47 9.30 19.71 21.39
CA GLY A 47 9.39 20.47 22.65
C GLY A 47 8.31 21.56 22.80
N ALA A 48 7.31 21.59 21.92
CA ALA A 48 6.28 22.64 21.91
C ALA A 48 4.86 22.06 21.79
N THR A 49 4.61 21.17 20.82
CA THR A 49 3.27 20.63 20.54
C THR A 49 2.86 19.65 21.61
N LYS A 50 1.65 19.81 22.13
CA LYS A 50 1.05 18.88 23.09
C LYS A 50 0.14 17.90 22.39
N ILE A 51 0.37 16.62 22.63
CA ILE A 51 -0.41 15.51 22.09
C ILE A 51 -1.30 14.93 23.19
N ASP A 52 -2.58 14.82 22.91
CA ASP A 52 -3.58 14.15 23.74
C ASP A 52 -3.53 12.65 23.49
N LEU A 53 -3.34 11.87 24.55
CA LEU A 53 -3.14 10.43 24.45
C LEU A 53 -3.78 9.66 25.59
N ASP A 54 -3.97 8.37 25.36
CA ASP A 54 -4.31 7.36 26.36
C ASP A 54 -3.26 6.25 26.34
N VAL A 55 -2.89 5.80 27.53
CA VAL A 55 -2.14 4.55 27.73
C VAL A 55 -2.96 3.68 28.68
N VAL A 56 -3.45 2.54 28.17
CA VAL A 56 -4.18 1.58 29.02
C VAL A 56 -3.22 0.47 29.40
N LEU A 57 -2.90 0.40 30.68
CA LEU A 57 -2.00 -0.60 31.27
C LEU A 57 -2.78 -1.82 31.77
N PRO A 58 -2.16 -2.99 31.84
CA PRO A 58 -2.72 -4.15 32.51
C PRO A 58 -3.19 -3.85 33.93
N PRO A 59 -4.07 -4.67 34.51
CA PRO A 59 -4.33 -4.62 35.95
C PRO A 59 -3.02 -4.73 36.72
N GLN A 60 -2.92 -4.01 37.83
CA GLN A 60 -1.71 -4.08 38.66
C GLN A 60 -1.45 -5.51 39.11
N PRO A 61 -0.25 -6.08 38.88
CA PRO A 61 0.04 -7.43 39.28
C PRO A 61 0.00 -7.56 40.79
N GLY A 62 -0.61 -8.64 41.30
CA GLY A 62 -0.62 -8.94 42.74
C GLY A 62 0.74 -9.36 43.30
N SER A 63 1.71 -9.67 42.43
CA SER A 63 3.09 -9.99 42.77
C SER A 63 3.92 -9.95 41.48
N GLY A 64 5.24 -9.67 41.60
CA GLY A 64 6.16 -9.55 40.47
C GLY A 64 6.33 -8.11 39.99
N ALA A 65 7.07 -7.91 38.92
CA ALA A 65 7.31 -6.60 38.34
C ALA A 65 6.06 -6.07 37.61
N ASP A 66 5.81 -4.77 37.76
CA ASP A 66 4.76 -4.05 37.02
C ASP A 66 5.38 -3.40 35.77
N GLY A 67 5.54 -4.17 34.72
CA GLY A 67 6.23 -3.75 33.49
C GLY A 67 7.68 -4.27 33.40
N PRO A 68 8.44 -3.95 32.30
CA PRO A 68 7.91 -3.34 31.08
C PRO A 68 6.97 -4.29 30.31
N TYR A 69 5.99 -3.73 29.62
CA TYR A 69 4.97 -4.44 28.87
C TYR A 69 5.25 -4.42 27.35
N PRO A 70 4.88 -5.45 26.59
CA PRO A 70 4.70 -5.31 25.16
C PRO A 70 3.60 -4.28 24.88
N VAL A 71 3.81 -3.42 23.87
CA VAL A 71 2.91 -2.29 23.54
C VAL A 71 2.17 -2.55 22.24
N ILE A 72 0.88 -2.24 22.20
CA ILE A 72 0.11 -2.10 20.94
C ILE A 72 -0.26 -0.62 20.77
N GLY A 73 0.28 0.02 19.72
CA GLY A 73 -0.17 1.33 19.25
C GLY A 73 -1.44 1.17 18.42
N LEU A 74 -2.54 1.82 18.84
CA LEU A 74 -3.84 1.82 18.17
C LEU A 74 -4.15 3.23 17.65
N PHE A 75 -4.17 3.41 16.32
CA PHE A 75 -4.27 4.71 15.67
C PHE A 75 -5.64 4.94 15.03
N HIS A 76 -6.17 6.16 15.16
CA HIS A 76 -7.51 6.54 14.69
C HIS A 76 -7.56 6.82 13.18
N GLY A 77 -8.76 6.76 12.59
CA GLY A 77 -9.04 7.19 11.22
C GLY A 77 -9.14 8.72 11.07
N TRP A 78 -9.19 9.21 9.84
CA TRP A 78 -9.37 10.64 9.52
C TRP A 78 -10.61 11.22 10.21
N GLY A 79 -10.47 12.36 10.86
CA GLY A 79 -11.54 12.98 11.65
C GLY A 79 -11.71 12.40 13.04
N GLY A 80 -10.91 11.40 13.42
CA GLY A 80 -10.97 10.75 14.72
C GLY A 80 -10.16 11.44 15.81
N HIS A 81 -9.98 10.72 16.90
CA HIS A 81 -9.18 11.08 18.07
C HIS A 81 -8.67 9.80 18.73
N LYS A 82 -7.84 9.91 19.76
CA LYS A 82 -7.35 8.76 20.53
C LYS A 82 -8.47 7.77 20.86
N ILE A 83 -8.16 6.48 20.81
CA ILE A 83 -9.08 5.38 21.03
C ILE A 83 -8.82 4.81 22.42
N GLY A 84 -9.81 4.89 23.30
CA GLY A 84 -9.72 4.44 24.67
C GLY A 84 -10.54 3.17 24.94
N LEU A 85 -11.04 3.06 26.18
CA LEU A 85 -11.81 1.89 26.64
C LEU A 85 -13.20 1.74 25.99
N GLU A 86 -13.62 2.68 25.17
CA GLU A 86 -14.83 2.56 24.33
C GLU A 86 -14.65 1.51 23.21
N ASP A 87 -13.43 1.22 22.79
CA ASP A 87 -13.12 0.09 21.91
C ASP A 87 -12.85 -1.15 22.77
N PRO A 88 -13.66 -2.22 22.65
CA PRO A 88 -13.53 -3.41 23.50
C PRO A 88 -12.20 -4.17 23.28
N ARG A 89 -11.47 -3.91 22.18
CA ARG A 89 -10.14 -4.49 21.94
C ARG A 89 -9.13 -3.96 22.96
N VAL A 90 -9.20 -2.68 23.30
CA VAL A 90 -8.28 -2.00 24.22
C VAL A 90 -8.30 -2.68 25.60
N GLN A 91 -9.49 -2.90 26.17
CA GLN A 91 -9.63 -3.62 27.43
C GLN A 91 -9.09 -5.04 27.33
N LYS A 92 -9.46 -5.79 26.28
CA LYS A 92 -9.03 -7.19 26.10
C LYS A 92 -7.51 -7.32 25.98
N TRP A 93 -6.85 -6.43 25.26
CA TRP A 93 -5.40 -6.42 25.14
C TRP A 93 -4.72 -6.07 26.47
N ALA A 94 -5.25 -5.08 27.19
CA ALA A 94 -4.71 -4.73 28.50
C ALA A 94 -4.88 -5.89 29.51
N GLU A 95 -6.05 -6.54 29.57
CA GLU A 95 -6.26 -7.75 30.40
C GLU A 95 -5.36 -8.92 29.96
N ALA A 96 -5.02 -8.99 28.67
CA ALA A 96 -4.08 -9.99 28.14
C ALA A 96 -2.60 -9.62 28.41
N GLY A 97 -2.31 -8.51 29.06
CA GLY A 97 -0.93 -8.12 29.46
C GLY A 97 -0.18 -7.26 28.47
N TYR A 98 -0.86 -6.57 27.56
CA TYR A 98 -0.30 -5.51 26.73
C TYR A 98 -0.53 -4.14 27.37
N ALA A 99 0.40 -3.21 27.21
CA ALA A 99 0.08 -1.80 27.27
C ALA A 99 -0.51 -1.36 25.94
N VAL A 100 -1.62 -0.61 25.95
CA VAL A 100 -2.24 -0.11 24.72
C VAL A 100 -2.05 1.40 24.68
N PHE A 101 -1.34 1.89 23.67
CA PHE A 101 -1.10 3.30 23.43
C PHE A 101 -2.01 3.80 22.32
N SER A 102 -2.65 4.94 22.52
CA SER A 102 -3.39 5.65 21.47
C SER A 102 -3.23 7.16 21.64
N MET A 103 -3.16 7.89 20.54
CA MET A 103 -3.05 9.35 20.56
C MET A 103 -4.03 9.97 19.57
N SER A 104 -4.43 11.21 19.81
CA SER A 104 -4.97 12.07 18.79
C SER A 104 -3.82 12.67 17.99
N ASP A 105 -3.78 12.42 16.67
CA ASP A 105 -2.73 13.00 15.84
C ASP A 105 -2.78 14.53 15.82
N ARG A 106 -1.67 15.19 15.47
CA ARG A 106 -1.60 16.65 15.37
C ARG A 106 -2.77 17.21 14.57
N GLY A 107 -3.38 18.27 15.07
CA GLY A 107 -4.52 18.91 14.45
C GLY A 107 -5.85 18.18 14.62
N TRP A 108 -5.89 17.06 15.36
CA TRP A 108 -7.10 16.29 15.63
C TRP A 108 -7.42 16.20 17.13
N GLY A 109 -8.68 15.90 17.46
CA GLY A 109 -9.12 15.73 18.85
C GLY A 109 -8.67 16.91 19.74
N ASN A 110 -8.07 16.60 20.88
CA ASN A 110 -7.48 17.62 21.76
C ASN A 110 -5.98 17.86 21.50
N SER A 111 -5.45 17.41 20.35
CA SER A 111 -4.08 17.72 19.91
C SER A 111 -4.08 18.90 18.94
N CYS A 112 -4.49 20.07 19.43
CA CYS A 112 -4.51 21.32 18.67
C CYS A 112 -5.55 21.39 17.53
N SER A 113 -6.62 20.61 17.55
CA SER A 113 -7.74 20.78 16.62
C SER A 113 -8.56 22.03 16.95
N LYS A 114 -9.50 22.37 16.05
CA LYS A 114 -10.43 23.51 16.29
C LYS A 114 -11.33 23.34 17.52
N SER A 115 -11.51 22.11 18.00
CA SER A 115 -12.27 21.81 19.21
C SER A 115 -11.42 21.81 20.49
N ASP A 116 -10.09 21.85 20.36
CA ASP A 116 -9.17 21.90 21.50
C ASP A 116 -9.28 23.26 22.21
N PRO A 117 -9.54 23.32 23.52
CA PRO A 117 -9.54 24.58 24.26
C PRO A 117 -8.22 25.37 24.16
N GLU A 118 -7.11 24.67 23.88
CA GLU A 118 -5.78 25.26 23.73
C GLU A 118 -5.43 25.67 22.29
N PHE A 119 -6.34 25.51 21.33
CA PHE A 119 -6.12 25.73 19.90
C PHE A 119 -5.42 27.05 19.54
N LEU A 120 -5.76 28.15 20.22
CA LEU A 120 -5.17 29.47 19.96
C LEU A 120 -3.92 29.76 20.78
N LEU A 121 -3.45 28.84 21.63
CA LEU A 121 -2.25 29.03 22.43
C LEU A 121 -0.97 28.80 21.61
N PRO A 122 0.16 29.41 22.01
CA PRO A 122 1.46 29.18 21.35
C PRO A 122 1.88 27.72 21.22
N ALA A 123 1.46 26.85 22.13
CA ALA A 123 1.70 25.41 22.07
C ALA A 123 1.08 24.74 20.82
N CYS A 124 0.06 25.33 20.22
CA CYS A 124 -0.57 24.84 19.00
C CYS A 124 -0.08 25.50 17.71
N ALA A 125 0.96 26.35 17.78
CA ALA A 125 1.48 27.04 16.60
C ALA A 125 2.05 26.09 15.53
N GLN A 126 2.54 24.92 15.94
CA GLN A 126 3.03 23.83 15.08
C GLN A 126 2.16 22.57 15.15
N GLY A 127 1.04 22.63 15.88
CA GLY A 127 0.13 21.52 16.11
C GLY A 127 -0.94 21.37 15.02
N TYR A 128 -0.65 21.74 13.78
CA TYR A 128 -1.56 21.54 12.66
C TYR A 128 -1.37 20.17 12.01
N ASN A 129 -2.37 19.75 11.25
CA ASN A 129 -2.40 18.48 10.53
C ASN A 129 -1.44 18.50 9.34
N HIS A 130 -0.50 17.55 9.29
CA HIS A 130 0.44 17.35 8.19
C HIS A 130 0.03 16.19 7.27
N LEU A 131 -1.17 15.64 7.40
CA LEU A 131 -1.70 14.53 6.59
C LEU A 131 -0.90 13.22 6.75
N MET A 132 -0.66 12.79 7.98
CA MET A 132 0.13 11.58 8.30
C MET A 132 1.53 11.65 7.66
N ASP A 133 2.26 12.70 7.96
CA ASP A 133 3.63 12.88 7.51
C ASP A 133 4.59 12.03 8.38
N ASP A 134 5.48 11.30 7.73
CA ASP A 134 6.47 10.44 8.40
C ASP A 134 7.40 11.22 9.33
N ARG A 135 7.59 12.54 9.08
CA ARG A 135 8.43 13.45 9.84
C ARG A 135 7.74 14.06 11.06
N TYR A 136 6.40 14.01 11.12
CA TYR A 136 5.58 14.67 12.15
C TYR A 136 4.69 13.68 12.90
N GLU A 137 3.53 13.29 12.39
CA GLU A 137 2.57 12.42 13.11
C GLU A 137 3.17 11.05 13.41
N VAL A 138 3.86 10.43 12.47
CA VAL A 138 4.51 9.13 12.68
C VAL A 138 5.63 9.24 13.69
N ARG A 139 6.39 10.33 13.65
CA ARG A 139 7.45 10.63 14.61
C ARG A 139 6.90 10.94 16.00
N ASP A 140 5.71 11.58 16.12
CA ASP A 140 5.05 11.79 17.41
C ASP A 140 4.78 10.44 18.10
N ALA A 141 4.19 9.48 17.36
CA ALA A 141 3.94 8.15 17.89
C ALA A 141 5.23 7.45 18.34
N GLN A 142 6.27 7.49 17.50
CA GLN A 142 7.56 6.91 17.84
C GLN A 142 8.17 7.54 19.08
N TYR A 143 8.18 8.86 19.19
CA TYR A 143 8.73 9.58 20.33
C TYR A 143 7.96 9.25 21.63
N LEU A 144 6.64 9.33 21.59
CA LEU A 144 5.81 9.12 22.79
C LEU A 144 5.88 7.68 23.29
N ILE A 145 5.93 6.68 22.41
CA ILE A 145 6.18 5.28 22.80
C ILE A 145 7.61 5.12 23.36
N SER A 146 8.57 5.87 22.84
CA SER A 146 9.96 5.83 23.33
C SER A 146 10.11 6.36 24.75
N VAL A 147 9.34 7.40 25.11
CA VAL A 147 9.31 7.90 26.50
C VAL A 147 8.77 6.84 27.46
N LEU A 148 7.73 6.08 27.05
CA LEU A 148 7.23 4.94 27.84
C LEU A 148 8.31 3.87 28.05
N ALA A 149 9.19 3.67 27.06
CA ALA A 149 10.30 2.75 27.21
C ALA A 149 11.34 3.28 28.24
N ASP A 150 11.61 4.59 28.24
CA ASP A 150 12.53 5.20 29.20
C ASP A 150 11.99 5.16 30.64
N GLU A 151 10.67 5.19 30.79
CA GLU A 151 9.98 5.03 32.09
C GLU A 151 9.79 3.56 32.52
N ASP A 152 10.38 2.59 31.79
CA ASP A 152 10.27 1.15 32.02
C ASP A 152 8.80 0.61 31.96
N VAL A 153 7.90 1.32 31.26
CA VAL A 153 6.53 0.90 30.98
C VAL A 153 6.48 0.01 29.74
N ALA A 154 7.24 0.36 28.70
CA ALA A 154 7.24 -0.31 27.41
C ALA A 154 8.51 -1.13 27.17
N GLU A 155 8.36 -2.35 26.63
CA GLU A 155 9.51 -3.12 26.10
C GLU A 155 9.96 -2.53 24.76
N PRO A 156 11.21 -2.03 24.62
CA PRO A 156 11.66 -1.23 23.47
C PRO A 156 11.56 -1.92 22.11
N LYS A 157 11.58 -3.26 22.08
CA LYS A 157 11.56 -4.09 20.85
C LYS A 157 10.35 -5.01 20.75
N LYS A 158 9.32 -4.74 21.55
CA LYS A 158 8.04 -5.47 21.54
C LYS A 158 6.87 -4.50 21.34
N ILE A 159 6.96 -3.72 20.27
CA ILE A 159 5.98 -2.71 19.90
C ILE A 159 5.21 -3.21 18.69
N GLY A 160 3.89 -3.23 18.77
CA GLY A 160 2.98 -3.48 17.66
C GLY A 160 2.28 -2.20 17.22
N ALA A 161 1.80 -2.15 15.99
CA ALA A 161 1.00 -1.05 15.46
C ALA A 161 -0.23 -1.57 14.71
N THR A 162 -1.40 -0.99 14.95
CA THR A 162 -2.63 -1.23 14.22
C THR A 162 -3.49 0.02 14.16
N GLY A 163 -4.42 0.07 13.24
CA GLY A 163 -5.35 1.16 13.07
C GLY A 163 -6.04 1.10 11.72
N VAL A 164 -7.14 1.83 11.58
CA VAL A 164 -7.97 1.82 10.38
C VAL A 164 -7.73 3.08 9.54
N SER A 165 -7.77 2.98 8.20
CA SER A 165 -7.75 4.15 7.31
C SER A 165 -6.49 5.01 7.53
N TYR A 166 -6.64 6.23 8.07
CA TYR A 166 -5.53 7.11 8.47
C TYR A 166 -4.57 6.40 9.43
N GLY A 167 -5.11 5.69 10.46
CA GLY A 167 -4.32 4.84 11.35
C GLY A 167 -3.72 3.61 10.66
N GLY A 168 -4.34 3.14 9.58
CA GLY A 168 -3.77 2.10 8.70
C GLY A 168 -2.52 2.60 7.97
N GLY A 169 -2.56 3.82 7.42
CA GLY A 169 -1.40 4.51 6.84
C GLY A 169 -0.28 4.71 7.86
N MET A 170 -0.62 5.17 9.07
CA MET A 170 0.29 5.29 10.20
C MET A 170 0.99 3.96 10.51
N SER A 171 0.22 2.87 10.60
CA SER A 171 0.75 1.53 10.88
C SER A 171 1.66 1.00 9.77
N MET A 172 1.34 1.31 8.48
CA MET A 172 2.20 0.99 7.34
C MET A 172 3.52 1.75 7.37
N ALA A 173 3.50 3.04 7.70
CA ALA A 173 4.68 3.87 7.80
C ALA A 173 5.60 3.37 8.93
N LEU A 174 5.05 3.13 10.13
CA LEU A 174 5.77 2.55 11.27
C LEU A 174 6.41 1.21 10.92
N ALA A 175 5.68 0.32 10.22
CA ALA A 175 6.21 -0.98 9.81
C ALA A 175 7.37 -0.86 8.81
N THR A 176 7.30 0.11 7.89
CA THR A 176 8.33 0.33 6.87
C THR A 176 9.57 1.00 7.46
N LEU A 177 9.38 1.95 8.37
CA LEU A 177 10.46 2.56 9.14
C LEU A 177 11.13 1.54 10.06
N ARG A 178 10.35 0.73 10.74
CA ARG A 178 10.74 -0.34 11.65
C ARG A 178 11.58 0.13 12.84
N ASN A 179 12.89 0.28 12.66
CA ASN A 179 13.86 0.74 13.66
C ASN A 179 14.52 2.07 13.26
N ARG A 180 13.84 2.85 12.45
CA ARG A 180 14.29 4.17 11.96
C ARG A 180 13.23 5.20 12.23
N THR A 181 13.66 6.44 12.38
CA THR A 181 12.82 7.64 12.47
C THR A 181 13.16 8.56 11.29
N MET A 182 12.18 9.24 10.74
CA MET A 182 12.41 10.27 9.71
C MET A 182 12.50 11.64 10.37
N GLU A 183 13.64 12.30 10.21
CA GLU A 183 13.88 13.66 10.70
C GLU A 183 13.14 14.70 9.83
N PRO A 184 12.90 15.94 10.31
CA PRO A 184 12.18 16.97 9.55
C PRO A 184 12.80 17.30 8.17
N ASP A 185 14.09 17.03 7.97
CA ASP A 185 14.76 17.20 6.67
C ASP A 185 14.65 15.96 5.75
N GLY A 186 13.86 14.95 6.16
CA GLY A 186 13.68 13.69 5.44
C GLY A 186 14.81 12.67 5.65
N THR A 187 15.77 12.94 6.51
CA THR A 187 16.88 12.02 6.82
C THR A 187 16.38 10.87 7.70
N LEU A 188 16.70 9.63 7.34
CA LEU A 188 16.42 8.47 8.18
C LEU A 188 17.57 8.22 9.16
N VAL A 189 17.26 8.20 10.45
CA VAL A 189 18.17 7.91 11.55
C VAL A 189 17.69 6.66 12.32
N PRO A 190 18.55 6.00 13.12
CA PRO A 190 18.08 4.95 14.04
C PRO A 190 16.98 5.46 14.97
N TRP A 191 15.97 4.63 15.22
CA TRP A 191 14.94 4.94 16.21
C TRP A 191 15.50 4.64 17.60
N GLU A 192 15.79 5.70 18.35
CA GLU A 192 16.29 5.66 19.71
C GLU A 192 15.38 6.47 20.64
N SER A 193 15.20 6.01 21.88
CA SER A 193 14.48 6.79 22.89
C SER A 193 15.31 8.01 23.32
N PRO A 194 14.70 9.03 23.94
CA PRO A 194 15.46 10.13 24.56
C PRO A 194 16.53 9.67 25.54
N GLY A 195 16.31 8.56 26.23
CA GLY A 195 17.28 7.92 27.15
C GLY A 195 18.32 7.03 26.45
N GLY A 196 18.28 6.90 25.11
CA GLY A 196 19.26 6.12 24.33
C GLY A 196 18.95 4.63 24.22
N LYS A 197 17.72 4.18 24.50
CA LYS A 197 17.31 2.80 24.25
C LYS A 197 17.04 2.61 22.75
N GLU A 198 17.60 1.55 22.12
CA GLU A 198 17.28 1.16 20.75
C GLU A 198 15.83 0.68 20.66
N MET A 199 15.06 1.26 19.78
CA MET A 199 13.64 0.96 19.57
C MET A 199 13.43 0.20 18.27
N GLU A 200 12.40 -0.68 18.24
CA GLU A 200 12.03 -1.42 17.02
C GLU A 200 10.54 -1.78 17.05
N LEU A 201 9.87 -1.61 15.91
CA LEU A 201 8.53 -2.17 15.69
C LEU A 201 8.65 -3.67 15.42
N ALA A 202 8.02 -4.50 16.25
CA ALA A 202 8.07 -5.95 16.16
C ALA A 202 7.04 -6.52 15.16
N ALA A 203 5.87 -5.90 15.01
CA ALA A 203 4.83 -6.31 14.06
C ALA A 203 3.85 -5.17 13.77
N ALA A 204 3.13 -5.23 12.64
CA ALA A 204 2.00 -4.35 12.38
C ALA A 204 0.82 -5.05 11.68
N VAL A 205 -0.38 -4.53 11.96
CA VAL A 205 -1.65 -4.99 11.38
C VAL A 205 -2.42 -3.76 10.85
N PRO A 206 -1.97 -3.16 9.75
CA PRO A 206 -2.67 -2.04 9.13
C PRO A 206 -4.01 -2.51 8.54
N GLN A 207 -5.07 -1.74 8.81
CA GLN A 207 -6.43 -2.00 8.32
C GLN A 207 -6.83 -0.90 7.34
N TRP A 208 -7.28 -1.27 6.14
CA TRP A 208 -7.65 -0.34 5.04
C TRP A 208 -6.58 0.72 4.77
N PRO A 209 -5.29 0.32 4.69
CA PRO A 209 -4.23 1.28 4.57
C PRO A 209 -4.09 1.78 3.14
N TRP A 210 -3.53 2.97 2.99
CA TRP A 210 -2.80 3.28 1.77
C TRP A 210 -1.32 2.96 1.93
N THR A 211 -0.66 2.74 0.81
CA THR A 211 0.80 2.64 0.72
C THR A 211 1.38 3.75 -0.16
N ASP A 212 0.55 4.26 -1.07
CA ASP A 212 0.82 5.40 -1.95
C ASP A 212 -0.40 6.32 -1.99
N LEU A 213 -0.37 7.39 -1.22
CA LEU A 213 -1.50 8.30 -1.09
C LEU A 213 -1.83 9.03 -2.40
N ALA A 214 -0.83 9.28 -3.27
CA ALA A 214 -1.07 9.87 -4.57
C ALA A 214 -1.90 8.95 -5.46
N TYR A 215 -1.58 7.65 -5.48
CA TYR A 215 -2.36 6.66 -6.22
C TYR A 215 -3.74 6.46 -5.61
N SER A 216 -3.84 6.39 -4.28
CA SER A 216 -5.12 6.21 -3.59
C SER A 216 -6.14 7.29 -3.89
N LEU A 217 -5.72 8.55 -3.92
CA LEU A 217 -6.61 9.69 -4.12
C LEU A 217 -6.78 10.07 -5.60
N MET A 218 -5.77 9.80 -6.42
CA MET A 218 -5.69 10.23 -7.82
C MET A 218 -5.08 9.14 -8.71
N PRO A 219 -5.74 7.96 -8.85
CA PRO A 219 -5.21 6.87 -9.67
C PRO A 219 -5.05 7.29 -11.13
N ASN A 220 -3.93 6.91 -11.75
CA ASN A 220 -3.64 7.18 -13.15
C ASN A 220 -3.63 5.91 -14.03
N GLY A 221 -3.92 4.74 -13.44
CA GLY A 221 -3.93 3.45 -14.12
C GLY A 221 -2.55 2.81 -14.29
N SER A 222 -1.49 3.34 -13.63
CA SER A 222 -0.13 2.81 -13.76
C SER A 222 0.16 1.59 -12.88
N THR A 223 -0.71 1.26 -11.92
CA THR A 223 -0.52 0.15 -10.98
C THR A 223 -0.95 -1.18 -11.59
N LEU A 224 -0.07 -2.18 -11.54
CA LEU A 224 -0.31 -3.53 -12.03
C LEU A 224 0.13 -4.55 -10.98
N ASP A 225 -0.75 -5.47 -10.59
CA ASP A 225 -0.55 -6.43 -9.52
C ASP A 225 0.39 -7.60 -9.85
N PHE A 226 0.66 -7.81 -11.13
CA PHE A 226 1.58 -8.87 -11.61
C PHE A 226 3.02 -8.37 -11.82
N VAL A 227 3.34 -7.12 -11.45
CA VAL A 227 4.70 -6.57 -11.45
C VAL A 227 5.18 -6.37 -10.02
N ALA A 228 6.47 -6.62 -9.80
CA ALA A 228 7.05 -6.57 -8.45
C ALA A 228 7.23 -5.14 -7.91
N ASP A 229 7.33 -4.14 -8.78
CA ASP A 229 7.54 -2.73 -8.41
C ASP A 229 6.74 -1.84 -9.37
N SER A 230 5.69 -1.23 -8.88
CA SER A 230 4.69 -0.47 -9.65
C SER A 230 4.52 0.93 -9.06
N PRO A 231 5.53 1.82 -9.21
CA PRO A 231 5.45 3.18 -8.67
C PRO A 231 4.45 4.04 -9.47
N TYR A 232 3.93 5.07 -8.82
CA TYR A 232 3.04 6.07 -9.44
C TYR A 232 3.70 6.82 -10.61
N LYS A 233 5.02 6.96 -10.58
CA LYS A 233 5.81 7.62 -11.64
C LYS A 233 5.94 6.72 -12.87
N GLY A 234 5.71 7.29 -14.06
CA GLY A 234 5.89 6.59 -15.32
C GLY A 234 7.35 6.20 -15.61
N PRO A 235 7.61 5.47 -16.72
CA PRO A 235 8.95 5.00 -17.08
C PRO A 235 9.97 6.11 -17.32
N ASP A 236 9.52 7.31 -17.63
CA ASP A 236 10.33 8.52 -17.80
C ASP A 236 10.70 9.21 -16.47
N GLY A 237 10.21 8.66 -15.35
CA GLY A 237 10.41 9.19 -14.00
C GLY A 237 9.51 10.37 -13.66
N LYS A 238 8.58 10.74 -14.55
CA LYS A 238 7.59 11.79 -14.30
C LYS A 238 6.29 11.17 -13.84
N ALA A 239 5.70 11.75 -12.79
CA ALA A 239 4.35 11.41 -12.38
C ALA A 239 3.36 12.26 -13.17
N ARG A 240 2.31 11.62 -13.70
CA ARG A 240 1.11 12.34 -14.13
C ARG A 240 0.10 12.25 -13.00
N ILE A 241 -0.47 13.39 -12.60
CA ILE A 241 -1.64 13.36 -11.72
C ILE A 241 -2.72 12.55 -12.43
N GLY A 242 -3.28 11.59 -11.70
CA GLY A 242 -4.36 10.76 -12.16
C GLY A 242 -5.72 11.47 -12.08
N ILE A 243 -6.74 10.69 -11.91
CA ILE A 243 -8.13 11.12 -11.85
C ILE A 243 -8.52 11.19 -10.37
N GLU A 244 -8.89 12.39 -9.91
CA GLU A 244 -9.29 12.61 -8.52
C GLU A 244 -10.54 11.79 -8.18
N LYS A 245 -10.52 11.04 -7.06
CA LYS A 245 -11.70 10.39 -6.47
C LYS A 245 -12.55 11.44 -5.76
N ALA A 246 -13.25 12.28 -6.53
CA ALA A 246 -13.82 13.53 -6.10
C ALA A 246 -14.83 13.42 -4.94
N SER A 247 -15.67 12.37 -4.92
CA SER A 247 -16.65 12.20 -3.84
C SER A 247 -15.96 11.96 -2.49
N PHE A 248 -14.89 11.15 -2.45
CA PHE A 248 -14.08 10.93 -1.25
C PHE A 248 -13.25 12.15 -0.89
N VAL A 249 -12.47 12.67 -1.83
CA VAL A 249 -11.53 13.77 -1.57
C VAL A 249 -12.26 15.01 -1.06
N THR A 250 -13.40 15.36 -1.68
CA THR A 250 -14.22 16.49 -1.23
C THR A 250 -14.80 16.26 0.17
N GLY A 251 -15.28 15.05 0.46
CA GLY A 251 -15.81 14.70 1.79
C GLY A 251 -14.74 14.74 2.88
N LEU A 252 -13.59 14.15 2.62
CA LEU A 252 -12.44 14.14 3.56
C LEU A 252 -11.91 15.56 3.79
N TYR A 253 -11.72 16.34 2.73
CA TYR A 253 -11.32 17.74 2.85
C TYR A 253 -12.31 18.56 3.67
N GLY A 254 -13.62 18.41 3.40
CA GLY A 254 -14.66 19.10 4.14
C GLY A 254 -14.69 18.75 5.63
N THR A 255 -14.54 17.46 5.98
CA THR A 255 -14.43 17.00 7.37
C THR A 255 -13.21 17.61 8.05
N GLY A 256 -12.04 17.53 7.42
CA GLY A 256 -10.81 18.10 7.99
C GLY A 256 -10.90 19.64 8.11
N LEU A 257 -11.46 20.32 7.11
CA LEU A 257 -11.68 21.77 7.16
C LEU A 257 -12.61 22.16 8.33
N ALA A 258 -13.59 21.33 8.65
CA ALA A 258 -14.54 21.62 9.75
C ALA A 258 -13.93 21.36 11.13
N THR A 259 -13.17 20.30 11.31
CA THR A 259 -12.76 19.78 12.63
C THR A 259 -11.27 19.87 12.92
N SER A 260 -10.42 19.73 11.90
CA SER A 260 -8.98 19.75 12.04
C SER A 260 -8.37 21.15 12.02
N ASN A 261 -7.15 21.28 12.48
CA ASN A 261 -6.31 22.46 12.32
C ASN A 261 -5.50 22.34 11.04
N TYR A 262 -5.84 23.09 10.00
CA TYR A 262 -5.06 23.17 8.75
C TYR A 262 -4.12 24.37 8.80
N SER A 263 -2.87 24.17 8.40
CA SER A 263 -1.92 25.27 8.27
C SER A 263 -2.38 26.28 7.21
N LEU A 264 -2.14 27.57 7.49
CA LEU A 264 -2.39 28.67 6.56
C LEU A 264 -1.11 29.18 5.90
N THR A 265 0.06 28.75 6.35
CA THR A 265 1.36 29.34 5.96
C THR A 265 2.42 28.31 5.59
N ASP A 266 2.30 27.07 6.06
CA ASP A 266 3.24 26.01 5.74
C ASP A 266 2.92 25.38 4.39
N LYS A 267 3.86 25.50 3.46
CA LYS A 267 3.70 24.96 2.10
C LYS A 267 3.83 23.45 2.02
N GLU A 268 4.49 22.82 3.00
CA GLU A 268 4.64 21.37 3.08
C GLU A 268 3.40 20.69 3.68
N ALA A 269 2.47 21.48 4.26
CA ALA A 269 1.19 21.04 4.80
C ALA A 269 0.03 21.94 4.35
N ASP A 270 0.13 22.55 3.17
CA ASP A 270 -0.92 23.40 2.59
C ASP A 270 -2.07 22.58 2.00
N LEU A 271 -2.82 21.88 2.86
CA LEU A 271 -3.93 21.03 2.44
C LEU A 271 -5.02 21.81 1.69
N ASN A 272 -5.21 23.11 2.01
CA ASN A 272 -6.15 23.97 1.30
C ASN A 272 -5.69 24.24 -0.14
N GLY A 273 -4.42 24.61 -0.31
CA GLY A 273 -3.81 24.84 -1.62
C GLY A 273 -3.76 23.58 -2.45
N TRP A 274 -3.39 22.44 -1.85
CA TRP A 274 -3.35 21.13 -2.53
C TRP A 274 -4.72 20.74 -3.05
N TYR A 275 -5.75 20.74 -2.18
CA TYR A 275 -7.12 20.46 -2.59
C TYR A 275 -7.59 21.39 -3.70
N THR A 276 -7.40 22.71 -3.55
CA THR A 276 -7.83 23.69 -4.55
C THR A 276 -7.17 23.43 -5.91
N LEU A 277 -5.87 23.12 -5.93
CA LEU A 277 -5.13 22.87 -7.16
C LEU A 277 -5.61 21.58 -7.83
N ILE A 278 -5.71 20.47 -7.08
CA ILE A 278 -6.11 19.17 -7.60
C ILE A 278 -7.54 19.22 -8.12
N ASN A 279 -8.47 19.75 -7.31
CA ASN A 279 -9.89 19.86 -7.69
C ASN A 279 -10.14 20.84 -8.84
N SER A 280 -9.18 21.72 -9.17
CA SER A 280 -9.28 22.61 -10.36
C SER A 280 -9.18 21.85 -11.69
N GLY A 281 -8.65 20.63 -11.67
CA GLY A 281 -8.51 19.75 -12.84
C GLY A 281 -7.45 20.18 -13.85
N GLU A 282 -7.49 19.52 -14.98
CA GLU A 282 -6.55 19.67 -16.09
C GLU A 282 -6.61 21.09 -16.73
N PRO A 283 -5.46 21.50 -17.34
CA PRO A 283 -4.18 20.82 -17.45
C PRO A 283 -3.34 20.97 -16.17
N TYR A 284 -2.80 19.87 -15.65
CA TYR A 284 -1.93 19.88 -14.47
C TYR A 284 -0.46 20.19 -14.82
N GLU A 285 0.03 19.74 -15.98
CA GLU A 285 1.43 19.81 -16.40
C GLU A 285 1.93 21.26 -16.57
N SER A 286 1.03 22.20 -16.77
CA SER A 286 1.36 23.64 -16.85
C SER A 286 1.54 24.32 -15.48
N LYS A 287 1.24 23.61 -14.38
CA LYS A 287 1.29 24.13 -13.01
C LYS A 287 2.46 23.50 -12.24
N PRO A 288 3.57 24.23 -11.98
CA PRO A 288 4.74 23.68 -11.27
C PRO A 288 4.41 23.10 -9.90
N GLN A 289 3.46 23.70 -9.18
CA GLN A 289 3.01 23.27 -7.85
C GLN A 289 2.44 21.83 -7.85
N THR A 290 1.94 21.37 -8.99
CA THR A 290 1.44 19.99 -9.13
C THR A 290 2.52 18.96 -8.83
N GLN A 291 3.72 19.15 -9.37
CA GLN A 291 4.84 18.24 -9.12
C GLN A 291 5.34 18.35 -7.68
N GLU A 292 5.35 19.56 -7.11
CA GLU A 292 5.70 19.77 -5.70
C GLU A 292 4.75 19.01 -4.76
N ILE A 293 3.43 19.06 -5.02
CA ILE A 293 2.44 18.30 -4.26
C ILE A 293 2.68 16.79 -4.39
N LEU A 294 2.91 16.29 -5.61
CA LEU A 294 3.18 14.86 -5.81
C LEU A 294 4.47 14.40 -5.12
N ASP A 295 5.52 15.22 -5.15
CA ASP A 295 6.79 14.93 -4.50
C ASP A 295 6.61 14.90 -2.97
N GLN A 296 5.83 15.81 -2.38
CA GLN A 296 5.47 15.78 -0.97
C GLN A 296 4.68 14.50 -0.62
N ILE A 297 3.54 14.27 -1.28
CA ILE A 297 2.65 13.15 -0.99
C ILE A 297 3.38 11.79 -1.14
N THR A 298 4.21 11.63 -2.17
CA THR A 298 4.93 10.37 -2.38
C THR A 298 6.11 10.21 -1.43
N THR A 299 6.79 11.29 -1.05
CA THR A 299 8.02 11.20 -0.24
C THR A 299 7.73 11.04 1.25
N TYR A 300 6.71 11.73 1.78
CA TYR A 300 6.50 11.87 3.20
C TYR A 300 5.17 11.31 3.72
N HIS A 301 4.23 10.96 2.81
CA HIS A 301 2.90 10.48 3.19
C HIS A 301 2.59 9.08 2.61
N SER A 302 3.63 8.37 2.16
CA SER A 302 3.45 7.12 1.41
C SER A 302 4.53 6.10 1.76
N SER A 303 4.18 5.10 2.54
CA SER A 303 5.09 4.05 2.99
C SER A 303 5.77 3.29 1.83
N TYR A 304 5.14 3.27 0.65
CA TYR A 304 5.71 2.66 -0.56
C TYR A 304 7.04 3.30 -0.98
N TYR A 305 7.28 4.57 -0.68
CA TYR A 305 8.49 5.30 -1.09
C TYR A 305 9.55 5.45 0.00
N ILE A 306 9.24 5.12 1.26
CA ILE A 306 10.24 5.03 2.31
C ILE A 306 11.37 4.08 1.87
N ASP A 307 12.63 4.38 2.21
CA ASP A 307 13.77 3.55 1.78
C ASP A 307 13.62 2.09 2.22
N HIS A 308 13.44 1.21 1.26
CA HIS A 308 13.36 -0.24 1.41
C HIS A 308 14.73 -0.92 1.38
N SER A 309 15.78 -0.28 1.90
CA SER A 309 17.11 -0.90 2.02
C SER A 309 17.16 -2.01 3.06
N GLN A 310 16.17 -2.08 3.94
CA GLN A 310 15.91 -3.15 4.91
C GLN A 310 14.45 -3.64 4.80
N PRO A 311 14.15 -4.87 5.25
CA PRO A 311 12.78 -5.37 5.27
C PRO A 311 11.92 -4.61 6.27
N PRO A 312 10.60 -4.46 6.01
CA PRO A 312 9.66 -3.94 7.01
C PRO A 312 9.56 -4.91 8.21
N ALA A 313 8.91 -4.45 9.27
CA ALA A 313 8.46 -5.34 10.35
C ALA A 313 7.52 -6.44 9.80
N PRO A 314 7.35 -7.57 10.51
CA PRO A 314 6.29 -8.52 10.22
C PRO A 314 4.93 -7.86 10.03
N LEU A 315 4.21 -8.19 8.94
CA LEU A 315 2.99 -7.52 8.52
C LEU A 315 1.84 -8.48 8.25
N LEU A 316 0.65 -8.14 8.74
CA LEU A 316 -0.63 -8.64 8.26
C LEU A 316 -1.43 -7.45 7.71
N ILE A 317 -1.48 -7.28 6.40
CA ILE A 317 -2.22 -6.17 5.78
C ILE A 317 -3.65 -6.63 5.53
N GLN A 318 -4.60 -6.00 6.22
CA GLN A 318 -6.03 -6.20 5.98
C GLN A 318 -6.53 -5.12 5.03
N ASN A 319 -7.26 -5.52 3.98
CA ASN A 319 -7.88 -4.57 3.06
C ASN A 319 -9.20 -5.10 2.51
N GLY A 320 -10.03 -4.19 1.99
CA GLY A 320 -11.40 -4.44 1.60
C GLY A 320 -11.67 -4.40 0.11
N TRP A 321 -12.41 -5.40 -0.39
CA TRP A 321 -12.79 -5.51 -1.80
C TRP A 321 -13.57 -4.31 -2.33
N ASN A 322 -14.47 -3.76 -1.50
CA ASN A 322 -15.33 -2.63 -1.85
C ASN A 322 -14.80 -1.29 -1.30
N ASP A 323 -13.56 -1.25 -0.87
CA ASP A 323 -12.90 -0.01 -0.47
C ASP A 323 -12.44 0.77 -1.70
N ASP A 324 -13.30 1.64 -2.20
CA ASP A 324 -12.98 2.46 -3.36
C ASP A 324 -12.05 3.65 -3.02
N LEU A 325 -11.78 3.94 -1.73
CA LEU A 325 -10.84 4.98 -1.30
C LEU A 325 -9.39 4.45 -1.32
N PHE A 326 -9.14 3.42 -0.50
CA PHE A 326 -7.85 2.74 -0.39
C PHE A 326 -8.00 1.29 -0.84
N PRO A 327 -8.04 1.04 -2.16
CA PRO A 327 -8.41 -0.27 -2.68
C PRO A 327 -7.32 -1.32 -2.45
N VAL A 328 -7.68 -2.58 -2.61
CA VAL A 328 -6.82 -3.75 -2.34
C VAL A 328 -5.48 -3.70 -3.08
N ASP A 329 -5.41 -3.05 -4.25
CA ASP A 329 -4.16 -2.88 -5.00
C ASP A 329 -3.11 -2.05 -4.22
N GLU A 330 -3.50 -1.21 -3.26
CA GLU A 330 -2.58 -0.56 -2.32
C GLU A 330 -1.82 -1.58 -1.46
N ALA A 331 -2.53 -2.54 -0.88
CA ALA A 331 -1.92 -3.65 -0.12
C ALA A 331 -1.08 -4.56 -1.01
N VAL A 332 -1.62 -4.96 -2.18
CA VAL A 332 -0.99 -5.91 -3.10
C VAL A 332 0.32 -5.37 -3.68
N ARG A 333 0.39 -4.09 -4.05
CA ARG A 333 1.62 -3.49 -4.61
C ARG A 333 2.76 -3.49 -3.59
N TYR A 334 2.49 -3.16 -2.33
CA TYR A 334 3.47 -3.19 -1.25
C TYR A 334 3.90 -4.64 -0.93
N TYR A 335 2.94 -5.55 -0.84
CA TYR A 335 3.16 -6.97 -0.65
C TYR A 335 4.07 -7.57 -1.73
N ASN A 336 3.77 -7.34 -3.00
CA ASN A 336 4.55 -7.84 -4.13
C ASN A 336 5.99 -7.31 -4.13
N ARG A 337 6.16 -6.01 -3.86
CA ARG A 337 7.47 -5.39 -3.75
C ARG A 337 8.30 -5.99 -2.61
N THR A 338 7.69 -6.13 -1.43
CA THR A 338 8.36 -6.70 -0.26
C THR A 338 8.76 -8.13 -0.51
N ARG A 339 7.87 -8.98 -1.01
CA ARG A 339 8.18 -10.39 -1.32
C ARG A 339 9.23 -10.55 -2.41
N ALA A 340 9.22 -9.71 -3.42
CA ALA A 340 10.24 -9.73 -4.47
C ALA A 340 11.63 -9.34 -3.96
N GLN A 341 11.69 -8.47 -2.97
CA GLN A 341 12.94 -7.96 -2.41
C GLN A 341 13.44 -8.80 -1.24
N TYR A 342 12.54 -9.34 -0.40
CA TYR A 342 12.81 -10.04 0.85
C TYR A 342 11.97 -11.32 0.95
N LEU A 343 12.42 -12.40 0.31
CA LEU A 343 11.68 -13.68 0.20
C LEU A 343 11.30 -14.32 1.55
N GLY A 344 12.02 -14.02 2.62
CA GLY A 344 11.79 -14.58 3.94
C GLY A 344 11.11 -13.62 4.92
N ASN A 345 10.70 -12.43 4.47
CA ASN A 345 10.02 -11.48 5.35
C ASN A 345 8.59 -11.93 5.62
N PRO A 346 8.16 -12.03 6.90
CA PRO A 346 6.78 -12.35 7.22
C PRO A 346 5.84 -11.22 6.77
N ILE A 347 5.08 -11.47 5.70
CA ILE A 347 4.06 -10.56 5.20
C ILE A 347 2.88 -11.36 4.67
N SER A 348 1.69 -11.01 5.11
CA SER A 348 0.42 -11.65 4.77
C SER A 348 -0.61 -10.64 4.31
N LEU A 349 -1.57 -11.11 3.51
CA LEU A 349 -2.77 -10.37 3.13
C LEU A 349 -4.00 -11.04 3.75
N PHE A 350 -4.91 -10.24 4.30
CA PHE A 350 -6.25 -10.67 4.70
C PHE A 350 -7.28 -9.79 4.00
N LEU A 351 -8.06 -10.36 3.09
CA LEU A 351 -8.94 -9.62 2.19
C LEU A 351 -10.38 -10.02 2.42
N MET A 352 -11.26 -9.04 2.61
CA MET A 352 -12.69 -9.25 2.90
C MET A 352 -13.53 -8.08 2.40
N ASP A 353 -14.83 -8.14 2.57
CA ASP A 353 -15.73 -7.01 2.27
C ASP A 353 -15.82 -6.07 3.48
N ASP A 354 -14.74 -5.35 3.70
CA ASP A 354 -14.58 -4.40 4.80
C ASP A 354 -13.85 -3.14 4.30
N GLY A 355 -14.02 -1.98 4.96
CA GLY A 355 -13.37 -0.75 4.53
C GLY A 355 -14.29 0.47 4.55
N HIS A 356 -14.00 1.45 3.67
CA HIS A 356 -14.72 2.72 3.58
C HIS A 356 -16.13 2.57 2.99
N ALA A 357 -16.80 3.66 2.75
CA ALA A 357 -18.25 3.83 2.60
C ALA A 357 -19.01 2.80 1.74
N ARG A 358 -18.43 2.19 0.68
CA ARG A 358 -19.14 1.18 -0.10
C ARG A 358 -19.09 -0.22 0.51
N SER A 359 -18.14 -0.49 1.38
CA SER A 359 -17.94 -1.78 2.04
C SER A 359 -19.08 -2.12 3.01
N GLN A 360 -19.36 -3.41 3.18
CA GLN A 360 -20.45 -3.87 4.04
C GLN A 360 -20.06 -4.02 5.52
N ASN A 361 -18.76 -4.20 5.81
CA ASN A 361 -18.20 -4.33 7.18
C ASN A 361 -18.97 -5.38 7.99
N LYS A 362 -18.80 -6.64 7.60
CA LYS A 362 -19.55 -7.77 8.21
C LYS A 362 -18.87 -8.22 9.50
N ALA A 363 -19.60 -8.20 10.60
CA ALA A 363 -19.08 -8.54 11.93
C ALA A 363 -18.49 -9.97 12.03
N ALA A 364 -18.97 -10.93 11.23
CA ALA A 364 -18.41 -12.29 11.23
C ALA A 364 -17.02 -12.33 10.57
N ASP A 365 -16.82 -11.57 9.49
CA ASP A 365 -15.56 -11.47 8.79
C ASP A 365 -14.53 -10.71 9.63
N GLU A 366 -14.97 -9.61 10.28
CA GLU A 366 -14.18 -8.85 11.23
C GLU A 366 -13.72 -9.72 12.41
N ALA A 367 -14.63 -10.54 13.00
CA ALA A 367 -14.27 -11.43 14.09
C ALA A 367 -13.19 -12.46 13.68
N LEU A 368 -13.22 -12.94 12.44
CA LEU A 368 -12.18 -13.83 11.92
C LEU A 368 -10.84 -13.08 11.73
N PHE A 369 -10.89 -11.87 11.21
CA PHE A 369 -9.71 -11.01 11.07
C PHE A 369 -9.05 -10.71 12.43
N LEU A 370 -9.83 -10.35 13.46
CA LEU A 370 -9.32 -10.07 14.81
C LEU A 370 -8.61 -11.28 15.43
N GLN A 371 -9.00 -12.50 15.10
CA GLN A 371 -8.25 -13.70 15.50
C GLN A 371 -6.85 -13.74 14.86
N ARG A 372 -6.70 -13.30 13.61
CA ARG A 372 -5.41 -13.22 12.92
C ARG A 372 -4.53 -12.11 13.48
N GLU A 373 -5.13 -10.95 13.76
CA GLU A 373 -4.45 -9.82 14.41
C GLU A 373 -3.87 -10.22 15.77
N ASN A 374 -4.69 -10.81 16.64
CA ASN A 374 -4.26 -11.26 17.96
C ASN A 374 -3.16 -12.33 17.86
N ALA A 375 -3.28 -13.29 16.94
CA ALA A 375 -2.26 -14.32 16.75
C ALA A 375 -0.91 -13.73 16.32
N LEU A 376 -0.92 -12.69 15.47
CA LEU A 376 0.31 -12.00 15.07
C LEU A 376 0.96 -11.30 16.27
N PHE A 377 0.19 -10.54 17.04
CA PHE A 377 0.71 -9.82 18.20
C PHE A 377 1.18 -10.78 19.29
N ASP A 378 0.43 -11.83 19.61
CA ASP A 378 0.84 -12.83 20.60
C ASP A 378 2.18 -13.49 20.22
N HIS A 379 2.39 -13.80 18.93
CA HIS A 379 3.64 -14.38 18.47
C HIS A 379 4.80 -13.39 18.52
N TYR A 380 4.69 -12.22 17.87
CA TYR A 380 5.83 -11.31 17.72
C TYR A 380 6.11 -10.43 18.92
N LEU A 381 5.11 -10.10 19.73
CA LEU A 381 5.29 -9.22 20.89
C LEU A 381 5.50 -10.00 22.18
N LYS A 382 4.80 -11.14 22.35
CA LYS A 382 4.93 -11.97 23.58
C LYS A 382 5.78 -13.23 23.40
N GLY A 383 6.03 -13.64 22.16
CA GLY A 383 6.69 -14.92 21.88
C GLY A 383 5.81 -16.14 22.19
N THR A 384 4.49 -15.98 22.16
CA THR A 384 3.52 -17.04 22.46
C THR A 384 2.76 -17.47 21.20
N GLY A 385 2.29 -18.70 21.17
CA GLY A 385 1.63 -19.24 19.99
C GLY A 385 2.56 -19.60 18.82
N PRO A 386 2.04 -20.24 17.78
CA PRO A 386 2.80 -20.56 16.58
C PRO A 386 3.04 -19.32 15.73
N GLU A 387 4.15 -19.32 14.95
CA GLU A 387 4.40 -18.26 13.96
C GLU A 387 3.26 -18.27 12.90
N PRO A 388 2.60 -17.12 12.69
CA PRO A 388 1.58 -17.03 11.65
C PRO A 388 2.17 -17.28 10.26
N SER A 389 1.49 -18.08 9.44
CA SER A 389 1.94 -18.36 8.08
C SER A 389 1.86 -17.10 7.21
N SER A 390 2.93 -16.80 6.48
CA SER A 390 2.89 -15.80 5.42
C SER A 390 2.05 -16.32 4.26
N SER A 391 0.85 -15.75 4.07
CA SER A 391 -0.16 -16.23 3.09
C SER A 391 -1.03 -15.08 2.61
N ALA A 392 -1.80 -15.33 1.54
CA ALA A 392 -2.95 -14.53 1.17
C ALA A 392 -4.23 -15.30 1.57
N GLU A 393 -5.10 -14.66 2.33
CA GLU A 393 -6.39 -15.19 2.80
C GLU A 393 -7.50 -14.24 2.32
N ALA A 394 -8.60 -14.77 1.77
CA ALA A 394 -9.66 -14.00 1.17
C ALA A 394 -11.06 -14.53 1.48
N LEU A 395 -11.97 -13.63 1.83
CA LEU A 395 -13.41 -13.83 1.89
C LEU A 395 -14.05 -13.04 0.74
N THR A 396 -15.19 -13.49 0.17
CA THR A 396 -15.84 -12.79 -0.93
C THR A 396 -16.87 -11.78 -0.46
N THR A 397 -17.13 -10.77 -1.30
CA THR A 397 -18.34 -9.95 -1.21
C THR A 397 -19.57 -10.78 -1.57
N THR A 398 -20.60 -10.72 -0.75
CA THR A 398 -21.89 -11.36 -1.00
C THR A 398 -23.04 -10.42 -0.72
N CYS A 399 -24.10 -10.51 -1.51
CA CYS A 399 -25.33 -9.71 -1.36
C CYS A 399 -26.55 -10.61 -1.12
N PRO A 400 -27.48 -10.19 -0.23
CA PRO A 400 -27.46 -8.99 0.61
C PRO A 400 -26.40 -9.08 1.74
N LYS A 401 -26.23 -8.00 2.51
CA LYS A 401 -25.24 -7.91 3.61
C LYS A 401 -25.31 -9.05 4.61
N GLU A 402 -26.49 -9.57 4.87
CA GLU A 402 -26.79 -10.66 5.82
C GLU A 402 -26.31 -12.01 5.31
N SER A 403 -26.04 -12.15 4.02
CA SER A 403 -25.48 -13.39 3.45
C SER A 403 -24.05 -13.58 3.94
N ALA A 404 -23.71 -14.78 4.37
CA ALA A 404 -22.35 -15.09 4.78
C ALA A 404 -21.38 -14.95 3.59
N SER A 405 -20.20 -14.42 3.85
CA SER A 405 -19.12 -14.39 2.87
C SER A 405 -18.64 -15.80 2.55
N GLU A 406 -18.26 -16.06 1.29
CA GLU A 406 -17.66 -17.34 0.92
C GLU A 406 -16.15 -17.33 1.25
N GLY A 407 -15.58 -18.49 1.55
CA GLY A 407 -14.19 -18.66 1.98
C GLY A 407 -14.06 -19.04 3.45
N PRO A 408 -12.93 -18.78 4.16
CA PRO A 408 -11.76 -18.11 3.61
C PRO A 408 -10.98 -18.96 2.60
N TYR A 409 -10.71 -18.42 1.43
CA TYR A 409 -9.80 -18.99 0.45
C TYR A 409 -8.37 -18.66 0.84
N ARG A 410 -7.44 -19.62 0.74
CA ARG A 410 -6.05 -19.44 1.17
C ARG A 410 -5.07 -19.91 0.12
N ALA A 411 -4.03 -19.12 -0.08
CA ALA A 411 -2.92 -19.48 -0.94
C ALA A 411 -1.58 -19.01 -0.34
N ALA A 412 -0.48 -19.54 -0.87
CA ALA A 412 0.86 -19.16 -0.43
C ALA A 412 1.23 -17.70 -0.75
N ASP A 413 0.59 -17.11 -1.75
CA ASP A 413 0.78 -15.74 -2.20
C ASP A 413 -0.43 -15.23 -2.99
N TRP A 414 -0.39 -13.93 -3.32
CA TRP A 414 -1.45 -13.25 -4.07
C TRP A 414 -1.77 -13.92 -5.41
N GLN A 415 -0.76 -14.24 -6.20
CA GLN A 415 -0.94 -14.81 -7.54
C GLN A 415 -1.57 -16.21 -7.49
N SER A 416 -1.30 -16.95 -6.42
CA SER A 416 -1.82 -18.32 -6.23
C SER A 416 -3.27 -18.35 -5.74
N LEU A 417 -3.86 -17.23 -5.33
CA LEU A 417 -5.28 -17.15 -4.98
C LEU A 417 -6.19 -17.44 -6.17
N SER A 418 -5.75 -17.09 -7.38
CA SER A 418 -6.49 -17.25 -8.63
C SER A 418 -5.76 -18.20 -9.57
N PRO A 419 -5.97 -19.52 -9.44
CA PRO A 419 -5.29 -20.51 -10.27
C PRO A 419 -5.78 -20.55 -11.72
N GLY A 420 -6.91 -19.90 -12.06
CA GLY A 420 -7.49 -19.84 -13.39
C GLY A 420 -7.72 -18.42 -13.87
N GLU A 421 -7.99 -18.29 -15.17
CA GLU A 421 -8.27 -17.02 -15.83
C GLU A 421 -9.39 -17.22 -16.87
N ILE A 422 -10.34 -16.28 -16.94
CA ILE A 422 -11.37 -16.22 -17.99
C ILE A 422 -11.10 -14.99 -18.86
N HIS A 423 -11.26 -15.12 -20.18
CA HIS A 423 -11.09 -14.03 -21.14
C HIS A 423 -12.42 -13.58 -21.73
N LEU A 424 -12.58 -12.26 -21.88
CA LEU A 424 -13.63 -11.65 -22.69
C LEU A 424 -12.99 -10.81 -23.79
N ASP A 425 -13.19 -11.21 -25.04
CA ASP A 425 -12.63 -10.53 -26.21
C ASP A 425 -13.66 -9.61 -26.88
N GLY A 426 -13.24 -8.37 -27.14
CA GLY A 426 -14.00 -7.36 -27.88
C GLY A 426 -13.24 -6.92 -29.13
N THR A 427 -13.56 -7.50 -30.29
CA THR A 427 -12.83 -7.23 -31.56
C THR A 427 -13.32 -6.00 -32.28
N ALA A 428 -14.62 -5.65 -32.16
CA ALA A 428 -15.21 -4.48 -32.81
C ALA A 428 -14.75 -3.18 -32.12
N ALA A 429 -14.37 -2.18 -32.91
CA ALA A 429 -14.07 -0.87 -32.41
C ALA A 429 -15.33 -0.18 -31.88
N GLN A 430 -15.24 0.40 -30.69
CA GLN A 430 -16.29 1.22 -30.07
C GLN A 430 -15.71 2.59 -29.70
N THR A 431 -16.52 3.65 -29.81
CA THR A 431 -16.09 5.01 -29.48
C THR A 431 -16.82 5.52 -28.25
N ILE A 432 -16.06 5.90 -27.25
CA ILE A 432 -16.52 6.54 -26.02
C ILE A 432 -16.63 8.04 -26.30
N VAL A 433 -17.81 8.62 -26.06
CA VAL A 433 -18.11 10.01 -26.38
C VAL A 433 -18.05 10.86 -25.11
N PRO A 434 -17.44 12.06 -25.14
CA PRO A 434 -17.44 12.98 -24.00
C PRO A 434 -18.86 13.22 -23.45
N GLY A 435 -18.99 13.18 -22.12
CA GLY A 435 -20.26 13.37 -21.45
C GLY A 435 -21.24 12.19 -21.52
N ALA A 436 -20.84 11.05 -22.09
CA ALA A 436 -21.63 9.82 -22.04
C ALA A 436 -21.67 9.24 -20.60
N GLY A 437 -22.71 8.47 -20.35
CA GLY A 437 -23.00 7.86 -19.05
C GLY A 437 -24.28 8.44 -18.43
N ASP A 438 -24.99 7.63 -17.64
CA ASP A 438 -26.17 8.07 -16.90
C ASP A 438 -25.76 8.54 -15.49
N PRO A 439 -25.98 9.83 -15.14
CA PRO A 439 -25.65 10.35 -13.82
C PRO A 439 -26.37 9.63 -12.66
N ASN A 440 -27.56 9.05 -12.91
CA ASN A 440 -28.29 8.31 -11.88
C ASN A 440 -27.60 6.97 -11.58
N ILE A 441 -27.10 6.29 -12.60
CA ILE A 441 -26.28 5.07 -12.44
C ILE A 441 -24.97 5.42 -11.73
N GLY A 442 -24.29 6.49 -12.16
CA GLY A 442 -23.10 6.98 -11.49
C GLY A 442 -23.34 7.27 -10.01
N LYS A 443 -24.46 7.93 -9.66
CA LYS A 443 -24.85 8.20 -8.29
C LYS A 443 -25.20 6.94 -7.50
N ALA A 444 -25.89 5.95 -8.11
CA ALA A 444 -26.21 4.69 -7.44
C ALA A 444 -24.98 3.91 -7.01
N PHE A 445 -23.91 3.98 -7.82
CA PHE A 445 -22.62 3.32 -7.56
C PHE A 445 -21.58 4.20 -6.87
N ASP A 446 -21.93 5.44 -6.53
CA ASP A 446 -21.02 6.31 -5.80
C ASP A 446 -20.85 5.84 -4.35
N PRO A 447 -19.63 5.77 -3.82
CA PRO A 447 -19.41 5.28 -2.47
C PRO A 447 -19.98 6.19 -1.37
N ILE A 448 -20.12 7.49 -1.63
CA ILE A 448 -20.62 8.46 -0.63
C ILE A 448 -22.13 8.72 -0.79
N ALA A 449 -22.58 8.87 -2.04
CA ALA A 449 -23.99 9.22 -2.34
C ALA A 449 -24.85 8.02 -2.69
N GLY A 450 -24.26 6.84 -2.90
CA GLY A 450 -24.95 5.60 -3.29
C GLY A 450 -25.43 4.76 -2.12
N SER A 451 -25.79 3.50 -2.40
CA SER A 451 -26.40 2.57 -1.46
C SER A 451 -25.51 1.36 -1.09
N GLY A 452 -24.20 1.48 -1.23
CA GLY A 452 -23.22 0.46 -0.84
C GLY A 452 -23.00 -0.63 -1.90
N ALA A 453 -22.30 -1.71 -1.52
CA ALA A 453 -21.85 -2.78 -2.43
C ALA A 453 -22.97 -3.53 -3.14
N CYS A 454 -24.15 -3.62 -2.52
CA CYS A 454 -25.31 -4.33 -3.08
C CYS A 454 -26.28 -3.41 -3.84
N ALA A 455 -25.91 -2.16 -4.09
CA ALA A 455 -26.72 -1.23 -4.90
C ALA A 455 -26.93 -1.79 -6.32
N THR A 456 -28.14 -1.61 -6.85
CA THR A 456 -28.48 -1.98 -8.21
C THR A 456 -28.87 -0.75 -9.05
N ALA A 457 -28.66 -0.85 -10.34
CA ALA A 457 -29.05 0.13 -11.34
C ALA A 457 -29.55 -0.57 -12.61
N SER A 458 -29.97 0.17 -13.64
CA SER A 458 -30.38 -0.40 -14.92
C SER A 458 -29.21 -1.02 -15.67
N GLY A 459 -29.30 -2.31 -16.04
CA GLY A 459 -28.27 -3.03 -16.80
C GLY A 459 -28.26 -2.75 -18.30
N ALA A 460 -29.06 -1.78 -18.79
CA ALA A 460 -29.07 -1.39 -20.21
C ALA A 460 -27.74 -0.70 -20.60
N ASP A 461 -27.32 -0.88 -21.87
CA ASP A 461 -26.17 -0.17 -22.41
C ASP A 461 -26.44 1.33 -22.52
N GLN A 462 -25.51 2.14 -22.02
CA GLN A 462 -25.66 3.58 -22.09
C GLN A 462 -25.14 4.12 -23.44
N PRO A 463 -25.86 5.05 -24.09
CA PRO A 463 -25.39 5.63 -25.35
C PRO A 463 -24.04 6.32 -25.20
N GLY A 464 -23.12 6.03 -26.13
CA GLY A 464 -21.80 6.66 -26.16
C GLY A 464 -20.78 6.08 -25.18
N THR A 465 -21.10 4.98 -24.50
CA THR A 465 -20.16 4.14 -23.76
C THR A 465 -19.75 2.93 -24.59
N ALA A 466 -18.66 2.26 -24.24
CA ALA A 466 -18.28 0.99 -24.87
C ALA A 466 -18.64 -0.17 -23.94
N ASN A 467 -19.34 -1.17 -24.47
CA ASN A 467 -19.90 -2.26 -23.68
C ASN A 467 -19.50 -3.63 -24.24
N TYR A 468 -19.09 -4.54 -23.35
CA TYR A 468 -18.69 -5.90 -23.65
C TYR A 468 -19.36 -6.85 -22.67
N ARG A 469 -19.91 -7.96 -23.14
CA ARG A 469 -20.72 -8.87 -22.33
C ARG A 469 -20.27 -10.32 -22.46
N LEU A 470 -20.30 -11.04 -21.33
CA LEU A 470 -20.04 -12.48 -21.23
C LEU A 470 -21.18 -13.14 -20.45
N PRO A 471 -22.03 -13.99 -21.08
CA PRO A 471 -22.98 -14.80 -20.34
C PRO A 471 -22.25 -15.72 -19.34
N VAL A 472 -22.69 -15.73 -18.09
CA VAL A 472 -22.09 -16.56 -17.06
C VAL A 472 -22.64 -17.98 -17.16
N PRO A 473 -21.79 -19.01 -17.45
CA PRO A 473 -22.25 -20.39 -17.53
C PRO A 473 -22.55 -20.96 -16.14
N ALA A 474 -23.48 -21.90 -16.06
CA ALA A 474 -23.70 -22.64 -14.81
C ALA A 474 -22.47 -23.52 -14.47
N PRO A 475 -22.05 -23.59 -13.21
CA PRO A 475 -22.68 -23.06 -11.98
C PRO A 475 -22.26 -21.62 -11.63
N GLY A 476 -21.60 -20.88 -12.48
CA GLY A 476 -20.97 -19.60 -12.21
C GLY A 476 -19.46 -19.73 -11.93
N PHE A 477 -18.81 -18.61 -11.65
CA PHE A 477 -17.39 -18.55 -11.31
C PHE A 477 -17.11 -17.46 -10.26
N THR A 478 -16.00 -17.59 -9.55
CA THR A 478 -15.58 -16.65 -8.51
C THR A 478 -14.39 -15.82 -8.99
N LEU A 479 -14.63 -14.55 -9.28
CA LEU A 479 -13.55 -13.56 -9.46
C LEU A 479 -12.78 -13.41 -8.15
N LEU A 480 -11.46 -13.51 -8.21
CA LEU A 480 -10.62 -13.34 -7.02
C LEU A 480 -9.28 -12.71 -7.42
N GLY A 481 -9.24 -11.40 -7.58
CA GLY A 481 -8.06 -10.68 -8.05
C GLY A 481 -8.40 -9.44 -8.89
N SER A 482 -7.44 -8.94 -9.66
CA SER A 482 -7.53 -7.69 -10.44
C SER A 482 -7.98 -7.95 -11.88
N PRO A 483 -9.21 -7.59 -12.28
CA PRO A 483 -9.58 -7.61 -13.70
C PRO A 483 -8.64 -6.73 -14.51
N THR A 484 -8.01 -7.28 -15.54
CA THR A 484 -7.01 -6.59 -16.36
C THR A 484 -7.50 -6.39 -17.76
N ILE A 485 -7.49 -5.13 -18.23
CA ILE A 485 -7.86 -4.76 -19.59
C ILE A 485 -6.60 -4.56 -20.42
N VAL A 486 -6.58 -5.16 -21.59
CA VAL A 486 -5.60 -4.91 -22.66
C VAL A 486 -6.35 -4.44 -23.87
N ALA A 487 -6.07 -3.24 -24.37
CA ALA A 487 -6.79 -2.69 -25.52
C ALA A 487 -5.92 -1.74 -26.35
N ASP A 488 -6.27 -1.56 -27.60
CA ASP A 488 -5.77 -0.45 -28.41
C ASP A 488 -6.65 0.77 -28.15
N LEU A 489 -6.04 1.87 -27.71
CA LEU A 489 -6.71 3.12 -27.40
C LEU A 489 -6.26 4.21 -28.36
N ALA A 490 -7.21 4.89 -29.01
CA ALA A 490 -6.92 6.05 -29.84
C ALA A 490 -7.63 7.28 -29.27
N THR A 491 -6.84 8.28 -28.89
CA THR A 491 -7.29 9.60 -28.44
C THR A 491 -6.32 10.65 -28.92
N ASN A 492 -6.77 11.88 -29.07
CA ASN A 492 -5.94 13.01 -29.51
C ASN A 492 -5.63 14.00 -28.37
N ASN A 493 -5.99 13.67 -27.14
CA ASN A 493 -5.75 14.52 -25.98
C ASN A 493 -5.11 13.73 -24.82
N LEU A 494 -3.98 14.24 -24.32
CA LEU A 494 -3.24 13.64 -23.20
C LEU A 494 -3.99 13.67 -21.88
N ASP A 495 -4.96 14.59 -21.73
CA ASP A 495 -5.71 14.83 -20.51
C ASP A 495 -7.06 14.11 -20.48
N SER A 496 -7.37 13.29 -21.50
CA SER A 496 -8.57 12.47 -21.52
C SER A 496 -8.55 11.47 -20.35
N GLU A 497 -9.75 11.13 -19.91
CA GLU A 497 -10.03 10.16 -18.85
C GLU A 497 -10.74 8.96 -19.44
N LEU A 498 -10.42 7.77 -18.94
CA LEU A 498 -11.10 6.53 -19.20
C LEU A 498 -11.45 5.87 -17.88
N ALA A 499 -12.73 5.74 -17.60
CA ALA A 499 -13.24 4.96 -16.49
C ALA A 499 -13.73 3.59 -16.98
N ALA A 500 -13.59 2.57 -16.14
CA ALA A 500 -14.06 1.22 -16.39
C ALA A 500 -14.88 0.73 -15.20
N ARG A 501 -16.01 0.07 -15.49
CA ARG A 501 -16.84 -0.64 -14.53
C ARG A 501 -16.98 -2.09 -14.96
N LEU A 502 -16.71 -3.02 -14.06
CA LEU A 502 -17.09 -4.42 -14.19
C LEU A 502 -18.41 -4.60 -13.43
N LEU A 503 -19.41 -5.10 -14.10
CA LEU A 503 -20.78 -5.14 -13.63
C LEU A 503 -21.31 -6.57 -13.70
N ASP A 504 -22.17 -6.92 -12.76
CA ASP A 504 -22.95 -8.16 -12.75
C ASP A 504 -24.39 -7.83 -13.12
N VAL A 505 -24.79 -8.17 -14.33
CA VAL A 505 -26.16 -7.97 -14.83
C VAL A 505 -27.01 -9.20 -14.47
N LEU A 506 -27.93 -9.00 -13.54
CA LEU A 506 -28.82 -10.02 -13.02
C LEU A 506 -29.90 -10.43 -14.04
N PRO A 507 -30.54 -11.58 -13.89
CA PRO A 507 -31.66 -11.99 -14.75
C PRO A 507 -32.87 -11.03 -14.69
N SER A 508 -32.96 -10.18 -13.67
CA SER A 508 -33.96 -9.11 -13.57
C SER A 508 -33.74 -7.97 -14.57
N GLY A 509 -32.54 -7.87 -15.16
CA GLY A 509 -32.11 -6.76 -15.99
C GLY A 509 -31.50 -5.59 -15.22
N GLU A 510 -31.35 -5.72 -13.89
CA GLU A 510 -30.57 -4.79 -13.07
C GLU A 510 -29.09 -5.20 -13.04
N GLU A 511 -28.21 -4.26 -12.78
CA GLU A 511 -26.77 -4.51 -12.63
C GLU A 511 -26.23 -4.04 -11.30
N ARG A 512 -25.19 -4.71 -10.81
CA ARG A 512 -24.37 -4.35 -9.64
C ARG A 512 -22.97 -3.99 -10.04
N LEU A 513 -22.37 -3.03 -9.35
CA LEU A 513 -20.96 -2.72 -9.51
C LEU A 513 -20.10 -3.76 -8.76
N VAL A 514 -19.32 -4.52 -9.52
CA VAL A 514 -18.33 -5.46 -8.97
C VAL A 514 -17.00 -4.78 -8.79
N ALA A 515 -16.39 -4.27 -9.85
CA ALA A 515 -15.10 -3.59 -9.80
C ALA A 515 -15.11 -2.30 -10.64
N ARG A 516 -14.23 -1.37 -10.31
CA ARG A 516 -14.00 -0.16 -11.10
C ARG A 516 -12.51 0.14 -11.26
N GLY A 517 -12.17 0.97 -12.22
CA GLY A 517 -10.80 1.43 -12.45
C GLY A 517 -10.77 2.71 -13.25
N LEU A 518 -9.71 3.49 -13.07
CA LEU A 518 -9.51 4.79 -13.70
C LEU A 518 -8.16 4.81 -14.41
N LEU A 519 -8.13 5.33 -15.64
CA LEU A 519 -6.92 5.42 -16.45
C LEU A 519 -6.80 6.81 -17.09
N ARG A 520 -5.61 7.37 -17.05
CA ARG A 520 -5.21 8.44 -17.96
C ARG A 520 -4.49 7.83 -19.15
N PRO A 521 -5.16 7.68 -20.31
CA PRO A 521 -4.58 6.97 -21.45
C PRO A 521 -3.43 7.73 -22.13
N GLY A 522 -3.21 9.00 -21.80
CA GLY A 522 -2.23 9.84 -22.48
C GLY A 522 -2.57 10.00 -23.97
N SER A 523 -1.60 9.74 -24.85
CA SER A 523 -1.84 9.73 -26.31
C SER A 523 -2.49 8.44 -26.82
N GLY A 524 -2.90 7.54 -25.91
CA GLY A 524 -3.32 6.20 -26.29
C GLY A 524 -2.15 5.32 -26.72
N GLY A 525 -2.45 4.27 -27.47
CA GLY A 525 -1.46 3.30 -27.96
C GLY A 525 -2.06 1.94 -28.26
N THR A 526 -1.24 1.04 -28.78
CA THR A 526 -1.59 -0.37 -28.96
C THR A 526 -1.23 -1.18 -27.74
N GLY A 527 -2.10 -2.11 -27.32
CA GLY A 527 -1.86 -2.99 -26.19
C GLY A 527 -1.69 -2.23 -24.87
N VAL A 528 -2.46 -1.16 -24.66
CA VAL A 528 -2.48 -0.45 -23.37
C VAL A 528 -3.05 -1.38 -22.32
N VAL A 529 -2.32 -1.53 -21.22
CA VAL A 529 -2.71 -2.39 -20.10
C VAL A 529 -3.07 -1.54 -18.90
N PHE A 530 -4.23 -1.77 -18.33
CA PHE A 530 -4.61 -1.20 -17.04
C PHE A 530 -5.53 -2.15 -16.26
N GLN A 531 -5.60 -1.98 -14.95
CA GLN A 531 -6.37 -2.85 -14.07
C GLN A 531 -7.51 -2.09 -13.38
N LEU A 532 -8.60 -2.81 -13.15
CA LEU A 532 -9.61 -2.43 -12.19
C LEU A 532 -9.14 -2.84 -10.80
N HIS A 533 -9.67 -2.18 -9.76
CA HIS A 533 -9.39 -2.56 -8.38
C HIS A 533 -9.73 -4.05 -8.18
N PRO A 534 -8.88 -4.79 -7.42
CA PRO A 534 -9.09 -6.20 -7.17
C PRO A 534 -10.43 -6.47 -6.49
N GLN A 535 -11.02 -7.63 -6.78
CA GLN A 535 -12.29 -8.06 -6.19
C GLN A 535 -12.29 -9.53 -5.81
N GLY A 536 -13.10 -9.86 -4.79
CA GLY A 536 -13.54 -11.19 -4.45
C GLY A 536 -15.07 -11.26 -4.61
N TYR A 537 -15.58 -11.77 -5.74
CA TYR A 537 -16.99 -11.75 -6.06
C TYR A 537 -17.41 -12.98 -6.86
N ARG A 538 -18.56 -13.60 -6.50
CA ARG A 538 -19.11 -14.70 -7.26
C ARG A 538 -20.15 -14.24 -8.26
N PHE A 539 -19.90 -14.49 -9.55
CA PHE A 539 -20.89 -14.39 -10.62
C PHE A 539 -21.71 -15.67 -10.66
N ALA A 540 -23.04 -15.58 -10.53
CA ALA A 540 -23.91 -16.73 -10.55
C ALA A 540 -24.21 -17.20 -11.98
N GLY A 541 -24.43 -18.52 -12.15
CA GLY A 541 -24.83 -19.02 -13.46
C GLY A 541 -26.17 -18.47 -13.91
N GLY A 542 -26.20 -17.90 -15.11
CA GLY A 542 -27.37 -17.22 -15.68
C GLY A 542 -27.32 -15.70 -15.63
N ASP A 543 -26.38 -15.12 -14.86
CA ASP A 543 -26.07 -13.70 -14.92
C ASP A 543 -25.29 -13.34 -16.19
N THR A 544 -25.06 -12.08 -16.42
CA THR A 544 -24.19 -11.60 -17.50
C THR A 544 -23.14 -10.65 -16.95
N LEU A 545 -21.86 -11.04 -17.02
CA LEU A 545 -20.78 -10.13 -16.79
C LEU A 545 -20.78 -9.05 -17.86
N LYS A 546 -20.73 -7.78 -17.47
CA LYS A 546 -20.64 -6.62 -18.36
C LYS A 546 -19.41 -5.78 -17.99
N LEU A 547 -18.55 -5.53 -18.97
CA LEU A 547 -17.53 -4.50 -18.88
C LEU A 547 -18.06 -3.26 -19.60
N GLU A 548 -18.15 -2.15 -18.87
CA GLU A 548 -18.51 -0.84 -19.40
C GLU A 548 -17.33 0.11 -19.33
N LEU A 549 -16.99 0.76 -20.46
CA LEU A 549 -15.98 1.82 -20.52
C LEU A 549 -16.66 3.14 -20.83
N LEU A 550 -16.34 4.17 -20.06
CA LEU A 550 -17.01 5.46 -20.08
C LEU A 550 -16.02 6.62 -19.90
N PRO A 551 -16.40 7.86 -20.31
CA PRO A 551 -15.48 9.00 -20.26
C PRO A 551 -15.24 9.52 -18.85
N SER A 552 -16.06 9.15 -17.88
CA SER A 552 -15.92 9.50 -16.46
C SER A 552 -16.84 8.65 -15.60
N ASP A 553 -16.43 8.35 -14.38
CA ASP A 553 -17.23 7.68 -13.34
C ASP A 553 -17.73 8.67 -12.28
N ALA A 554 -18.32 9.79 -12.74
CA ALA A 554 -18.87 10.81 -11.84
C ALA A 554 -20.14 10.32 -11.12
N PRO A 555 -20.36 10.72 -9.82
CA PRO A 555 -19.57 11.67 -9.03
C PRO A 555 -18.33 11.11 -8.33
N TYR A 556 -18.11 9.78 -8.35
CA TYR A 556 -16.94 9.15 -7.74
C TYR A 556 -15.64 9.76 -8.26
N ALA A 557 -15.46 9.79 -9.56
CA ALA A 557 -14.32 10.39 -10.23
C ALA A 557 -14.64 11.80 -10.74
N ARG A 558 -13.70 12.73 -10.61
CA ARG A 558 -13.82 14.06 -11.18
C ARG A 558 -13.71 13.99 -12.70
N PRO A 559 -14.71 14.45 -13.47
CA PRO A 559 -14.59 14.48 -14.92
C PRO A 559 -13.44 15.38 -15.39
N SER A 560 -12.68 14.93 -16.40
CA SER A 560 -11.64 15.78 -17.01
C SER A 560 -12.24 17.05 -17.62
N ASN A 561 -11.54 18.17 -17.43
CA ASN A 561 -11.89 19.46 -18.08
C ASN A 561 -11.71 19.40 -19.62
N LEU A 562 -10.96 18.43 -20.13
CA LEU A 562 -10.46 18.38 -21.50
C LEU A 562 -10.79 17.03 -22.18
N GLN A 563 -11.99 16.50 -21.94
CA GLN A 563 -12.42 15.22 -22.51
C GLN A 563 -12.48 15.27 -24.05
N THR A 564 -11.96 14.23 -24.70
CA THR A 564 -12.09 13.97 -26.13
C THR A 564 -12.58 12.54 -26.36
N PRO A 565 -13.16 12.23 -27.56
CA PRO A 565 -13.53 10.87 -27.86
C PRO A 565 -12.34 9.91 -27.75
N ILE A 566 -12.61 8.71 -27.21
CA ILE A 566 -11.64 7.62 -27.11
C ILE A 566 -12.19 6.44 -27.90
N THR A 567 -11.47 6.01 -28.95
CA THR A 567 -11.80 4.78 -29.66
C THR A 567 -11.04 3.62 -29.01
N VAL A 568 -11.78 2.58 -28.65
CA VAL A 568 -11.28 1.33 -28.07
C VAL A 568 -11.43 0.23 -29.10
N SER A 569 -10.37 -0.53 -29.37
CA SER A 569 -10.38 -1.68 -30.27
C SER A 569 -9.48 -2.79 -29.75
N ASN A 570 -9.63 -4.00 -30.29
CA ASN A 570 -8.83 -5.17 -29.90
C ASN A 570 -8.78 -5.36 -28.37
N LEU A 571 -9.92 -5.16 -27.69
CA LEU A 571 -10.00 -5.30 -26.24
C LEU A 571 -9.96 -6.78 -25.87
N ARG A 572 -9.19 -7.09 -24.84
CA ARG A 572 -9.27 -8.32 -24.07
C ARG A 572 -9.32 -7.97 -22.58
N LEU A 573 -10.33 -8.50 -21.89
CA LEU A 573 -10.44 -8.49 -20.44
C LEU A 573 -9.96 -9.84 -19.91
N HIS A 574 -9.02 -9.80 -18.99
CA HIS A 574 -8.52 -10.94 -18.22
C HIS A 574 -9.16 -10.92 -16.83
N LEU A 575 -9.80 -12.02 -16.47
CA LEU A 575 -10.51 -12.20 -15.19
C LEU A 575 -9.83 -13.29 -14.38
N PRO A 576 -9.06 -12.97 -13.34
CA PRO A 576 -8.49 -13.97 -12.45
C PRO A 576 -9.61 -14.66 -11.65
N VAL A 577 -9.67 -15.99 -11.67
CA VAL A 577 -10.75 -16.76 -11.05
C VAL A 577 -10.25 -17.90 -10.18
N LEU A 578 -11.05 -18.28 -9.19
CA LEU A 578 -10.78 -19.36 -8.25
C LEU A 578 -10.83 -20.74 -8.93
N GLU A 579 -11.61 -20.87 -10.01
CA GLU A 579 -11.80 -22.10 -10.73
C GLU A 579 -10.51 -22.54 -11.43
N LEU A 580 -10.25 -23.85 -11.46
CA LEU A 580 -9.03 -24.42 -12.07
C LEU A 580 -9.10 -24.39 -13.61
N PRO A 581 -7.97 -24.28 -14.30
CA PRO A 581 -7.90 -24.40 -15.75
C PRO A 581 -8.59 -25.67 -16.28
N GLY A 582 -9.36 -25.53 -17.35
CA GLY A 582 -10.20 -26.58 -17.91
C GLY A 582 -11.61 -26.66 -17.34
N SER A 583 -11.93 -25.91 -16.29
CA SER A 583 -13.28 -25.82 -15.72
C SER A 583 -14.24 -25.09 -16.66
N LEU A 584 -15.54 -25.18 -16.38
CA LEU A 584 -16.64 -24.55 -17.14
C LEU A 584 -16.60 -24.88 -18.64
N GLY A 585 -16.33 -26.17 -18.96
CA GLY A 585 -16.27 -26.61 -20.36
C GLY A 585 -15.05 -26.09 -21.14
N GLY A 586 -13.98 -25.70 -20.44
CA GLY A 586 -12.76 -25.14 -21.03
C GLY A 586 -12.73 -23.62 -21.12
N LEU A 587 -13.72 -22.93 -20.56
CA LEU A 587 -13.73 -21.45 -20.49
C LEU A 587 -12.62 -20.90 -19.59
N VAL A 588 -12.26 -21.65 -18.54
CA VAL A 588 -11.16 -21.27 -17.63
C VAL A 588 -9.83 -21.74 -18.22
N GLU A 589 -8.94 -20.80 -18.43
CA GLU A 589 -7.58 -21.03 -18.93
C GLU A 589 -6.55 -20.90 -17.78
N ALA A 590 -5.31 -21.26 -18.05
CA ALA A 590 -4.21 -20.98 -17.12
C ALA A 590 -3.86 -19.48 -17.17
N PRO A 591 -3.59 -18.84 -16.02
CA PRO A 591 -3.20 -17.42 -16.01
C PRO A 591 -1.97 -17.15 -16.85
N GLY A 592 -1.99 -16.05 -17.62
CA GLY A 592 -0.91 -15.60 -18.47
C GLY A 592 -0.41 -14.20 -18.10
N ASP A 593 0.71 -13.75 -18.73
CA ASP A 593 1.10 -12.33 -18.65
C ASP A 593 0.20 -11.55 -19.64
N PRO A 594 -0.67 -10.66 -19.17
CA PRO A 594 -1.60 -9.92 -20.05
C PRO A 594 -0.92 -9.10 -21.15
N ARG A 595 0.36 -8.76 -20.96
CA ARG A 595 1.15 -8.01 -21.94
C ARG A 595 1.63 -8.87 -23.12
N VAL A 596 1.50 -10.18 -23.00
CA VAL A 596 1.79 -11.11 -24.09
C VAL A 596 0.46 -11.37 -24.82
N GLY A 597 0.29 -10.78 -26.00
CA GLY A 597 -0.92 -10.95 -26.81
C GLY A 597 -1.19 -12.44 -27.14
N PRO A 598 -2.43 -12.81 -27.47
CA PRO A 598 -2.77 -14.18 -27.88
C PRO A 598 -1.89 -14.60 -29.06
N PRO A 599 -1.55 -15.90 -29.18
CA PRO A 599 -0.91 -16.38 -30.40
C PRO A 599 -1.81 -16.05 -31.58
N ALA A 600 -1.26 -15.39 -32.60
CA ALA A 600 -1.99 -15.01 -33.80
C ALA A 600 -2.80 -16.22 -34.30
N ALA A 601 -4.12 -16.04 -34.46
CA ALA A 601 -4.99 -17.05 -35.04
C ALA A 601 -4.56 -17.33 -36.49
N GLY A 602 -3.79 -18.39 -36.70
CA GLY A 602 -3.29 -18.77 -38.00
C GLY A 602 -2.30 -19.94 -37.92
N ASN A 603 -2.83 -21.12 -38.12
CA ASN A 603 -2.24 -22.43 -38.37
C ASN A 603 -2.49 -23.48 -37.26
N LEU A 604 -3.68 -24.09 -37.37
CA LEU A 604 -3.89 -25.46 -36.86
C LEU A 604 -3.05 -26.41 -37.75
N GLY A 605 -1.83 -26.75 -37.31
CA GLY A 605 -1.02 -27.71 -38.00
C GLY A 605 0.45 -27.65 -37.61
N ALA A 606 0.76 -27.94 -36.36
CA ALA A 606 1.96 -28.57 -35.82
C ALA A 606 1.95 -28.47 -34.30
N ALA A 607 2.23 -29.55 -33.59
CA ALA A 607 2.39 -29.55 -32.14
C ALA A 607 3.37 -28.44 -31.72
N PRO A 608 3.07 -27.65 -30.65
CA PRO A 608 3.96 -26.58 -30.24
C PRO A 608 5.24 -27.18 -29.68
N SER A 609 6.33 -27.00 -30.43
CA SER A 609 7.65 -27.02 -29.84
C SER A 609 7.68 -25.93 -28.76
N SER A 610 8.01 -26.28 -27.55
CA SER A 610 8.18 -25.38 -26.40
C SER A 610 8.85 -24.07 -26.84
N GLY A 611 8.10 -22.99 -26.98
CA GLY A 611 8.59 -21.66 -27.27
C GLY A 611 9.50 -21.21 -26.13
N ALA A 612 10.79 -21.12 -26.41
CA ALA A 612 11.79 -20.67 -25.48
C ALA A 612 11.41 -19.29 -24.94
N ALA A 613 11.12 -19.21 -23.65
CA ALA A 613 11.05 -17.95 -22.93
C ALA A 613 12.28 -17.12 -23.29
N LYS A 614 12.11 -15.84 -23.67
CA LYS A 614 13.22 -14.96 -24.05
C LYS A 614 14.26 -14.98 -22.94
N THR A 615 15.37 -15.67 -23.17
CA THR A 615 16.50 -15.70 -22.28
C THR A 615 17.04 -14.29 -22.13
N GLY A 616 17.21 -13.80 -20.93
CA GLY A 616 17.73 -12.47 -20.70
C GLY A 616 18.55 -12.39 -19.42
N VAL A 617 19.67 -11.65 -19.47
CA VAL A 617 20.49 -11.36 -18.29
C VAL A 617 20.01 -10.13 -17.58
N ALA A 618 19.50 -10.29 -16.36
CA ALA A 618 19.21 -9.20 -15.46
C ALA A 618 20.44 -8.82 -14.62
N PHE A 619 20.71 -7.52 -14.53
CA PHE A 619 21.80 -6.99 -13.74
C PHE A 619 21.33 -6.72 -12.32
N LEU A 620 21.65 -7.59 -11.36
CA LEU A 620 21.14 -7.55 -9.98
C LEU A 620 21.92 -6.64 -9.02
N VAL A 621 22.96 -5.91 -9.47
CA VAL A 621 23.81 -5.22 -8.51
C VAL A 621 23.53 -3.74 -8.45
N ARG A 622 22.91 -3.29 -7.35
CA ARG A 622 22.93 -1.89 -6.92
C ARG A 622 24.33 -1.41 -6.53
N ARG A 623 25.28 -2.31 -6.17
CA ARG A 623 26.62 -1.96 -5.68
C ARG A 623 27.72 -2.75 -6.41
N LEU A 624 28.37 -2.11 -7.38
CA LEU A 624 29.61 -2.60 -7.98
C LEU A 624 30.79 -2.17 -7.09
N VAL A 625 31.65 -3.12 -6.72
CA VAL A 625 32.81 -2.82 -5.85
C VAL A 625 34.11 -3.08 -6.61
N ALA A 626 35.00 -2.09 -6.66
CA ALA A 626 36.33 -2.21 -7.20
C ALA A 626 37.35 -2.55 -6.10
N SER A 627 38.08 -3.64 -6.29
CA SER A 627 39.35 -3.89 -5.60
C SER A 627 40.50 -3.20 -6.33
N ARG A 628 41.76 -3.40 -5.88
CA ARG A 628 42.95 -2.89 -6.62
C ARG A 628 43.12 -3.53 -8.02
N LYS A 629 42.64 -4.77 -8.22
CA LYS A 629 42.90 -5.56 -9.43
C LYS A 629 41.64 -5.92 -10.21
N ALA A 630 40.43 -5.84 -9.61
CA ALA A 630 39.23 -6.36 -10.25
C ALA A 630 37.97 -5.59 -9.78
N VAL A 631 36.88 -5.75 -10.54
CA VAL A 631 35.50 -5.35 -10.18
C VAL A 631 34.69 -6.61 -9.96
N SER A 632 33.98 -6.69 -8.82
CA SER A 632 33.03 -7.77 -8.51
C SER A 632 31.60 -7.32 -8.77
N LEU A 633 30.78 -8.19 -9.36
CA LEU A 633 29.38 -7.96 -9.67
C LEU A 633 28.60 -9.29 -9.69
N HIS A 634 27.28 -9.22 -9.60
CA HIS A 634 26.38 -10.37 -9.73
C HIS A 634 25.48 -10.17 -10.94
N LEU A 635 25.30 -11.21 -11.75
CA LEU A 635 24.35 -11.28 -12.84
C LEU A 635 23.38 -12.43 -12.58
N ARG A 636 22.11 -12.25 -12.90
CA ARG A 636 21.10 -13.32 -12.85
C ARG A 636 20.61 -13.62 -14.27
N CYS A 637 20.51 -14.88 -14.58
CA CYS A 637 19.90 -15.36 -15.81
C CYS A 637 18.42 -15.71 -15.57
N ARG A 638 17.54 -15.31 -16.48
CA ARG A 638 16.10 -15.60 -16.47
C ARG A 638 15.71 -16.28 -17.77
N GLY A 639 14.89 -17.32 -17.69
CA GLY A 639 14.24 -17.95 -18.85
C GLY A 639 15.10 -18.88 -19.68
N GLY A 640 16.26 -19.34 -19.19
CA GLY A 640 17.19 -20.22 -19.89
C GLY A 640 18.63 -19.90 -19.55
N ASP A 641 19.61 -20.62 -20.07
CA ASP A 641 21.04 -20.37 -19.85
C ASP A 641 21.50 -19.12 -20.61
N CYS A 642 22.20 -18.21 -19.93
CA CYS A 642 22.66 -16.95 -20.47
C CYS A 642 24.15 -16.96 -20.72
N ASN A 643 24.57 -16.69 -21.97
CA ASN A 643 25.95 -16.57 -22.37
C ASN A 643 26.22 -15.24 -23.04
N GLY A 644 27.33 -14.58 -22.70
CA GLY A 644 27.58 -13.29 -23.32
C GLY A 644 28.86 -12.60 -22.86
N GLN A 645 28.97 -11.33 -23.21
CA GLN A 645 30.10 -10.48 -22.85
C GLN A 645 29.65 -9.27 -22.07
N ILE A 646 30.43 -8.86 -21.05
CA ILE A 646 30.24 -7.65 -20.26
C ILE A 646 31.43 -6.71 -20.45
N ARG A 647 31.12 -5.41 -20.60
CA ARG A 647 32.13 -4.33 -20.69
C ARG A 647 31.75 -3.21 -19.74
N LEU A 648 32.72 -2.80 -18.91
CA LEU A 648 32.63 -1.64 -18.03
C LEU A 648 33.50 -0.50 -18.57
N ALA A 649 32.96 0.71 -18.63
CA ALA A 649 33.70 1.87 -19.17
C ALA A 649 33.39 3.15 -18.38
N VAL A 650 34.36 4.07 -18.34
CA VAL A 650 34.19 5.47 -17.88
C VAL A 650 34.36 6.38 -19.08
N LYS A 651 33.33 7.13 -19.43
CA LYS A 651 33.27 7.85 -20.71
C LYS A 651 33.59 6.87 -21.86
N LYS A 652 34.60 7.12 -22.67
CA LYS A 652 35.03 6.22 -23.77
C LYS A 652 36.11 5.21 -23.34
N ARG A 653 36.66 5.26 -22.12
CA ARG A 653 37.77 4.42 -21.66
C ARG A 653 37.29 3.11 -21.04
N LYS A 654 37.75 1.97 -21.55
CA LYS A 654 37.43 0.61 -21.04
C LYS A 654 38.08 0.39 -19.67
N LEU A 655 37.28 0.05 -18.68
CA LEU A 655 37.70 -0.23 -17.30
C LEU A 655 37.98 -1.71 -17.09
N ALA A 656 37.02 -2.55 -17.44
CA ALA A 656 37.11 -4.01 -17.36
C ALA A 656 36.22 -4.65 -18.44
N SER A 657 36.48 -5.93 -18.77
CA SER A 657 35.54 -6.71 -19.56
C SER A 657 35.79 -8.21 -19.30
N GLY A 658 34.81 -9.05 -19.64
CA GLY A 658 34.86 -10.48 -19.53
C GLY A 658 33.66 -11.12 -20.21
N SER A 659 33.71 -12.45 -20.35
CA SER A 659 32.57 -13.28 -20.75
C SER A 659 31.86 -13.81 -19.51
N TYR A 660 30.59 -14.19 -19.66
CA TYR A 660 29.81 -14.89 -18.65
C TYR A 660 29.04 -16.05 -19.30
N SER A 661 28.90 -17.12 -18.53
CA SER A 661 28.03 -18.24 -18.81
C SER A 661 27.31 -18.57 -17.50
N ILE A 662 25.98 -18.46 -17.48
CA ILE A 662 25.18 -18.54 -16.28
C ILE A 662 23.98 -19.43 -16.55
N ALA A 663 23.87 -20.51 -15.79
CA ALA A 663 22.70 -21.40 -15.86
C ALA A 663 21.42 -20.67 -15.38
N SER A 664 20.29 -21.07 -15.95
CA SER A 664 18.97 -20.51 -15.63
C SER A 664 18.72 -20.42 -14.12
N GLY A 665 18.21 -19.29 -13.67
CA GLY A 665 17.90 -19.01 -12.26
C GLY A 665 19.10 -18.78 -11.33
N LYS A 666 20.33 -19.02 -11.78
CA LYS A 666 21.55 -18.83 -10.96
C LYS A 666 22.01 -17.37 -10.95
N THR A 667 22.69 -16.99 -9.86
CA THR A 667 23.21 -15.64 -9.63
C THR A 667 24.67 -15.65 -9.19
N PRO A 668 25.62 -16.05 -10.07
CA PRO A 668 27.02 -16.13 -9.69
C PRO A 668 27.65 -14.75 -9.50
N LYS A 669 28.64 -14.69 -8.62
CA LYS A 669 29.52 -13.54 -8.44
C LYS A 669 30.60 -13.56 -9.53
N LEU A 670 30.55 -12.60 -10.45
CA LEU A 670 31.58 -12.42 -11.48
C LEU A 670 32.69 -11.49 -11.01
N LYS A 671 33.91 -11.81 -11.33
CA LYS A 671 35.09 -11.02 -11.00
C LYS A 671 35.83 -10.63 -12.29
N LEU A 672 35.68 -9.38 -12.71
CA LEU A 672 36.27 -8.83 -13.93
C LEU A 672 37.61 -8.17 -13.62
N ARG A 673 38.67 -8.58 -14.27
CA ARG A 673 40.02 -7.97 -14.12
C ARG A 673 40.02 -6.55 -14.70
N LEU A 674 40.52 -5.57 -13.92
CA LEU A 674 40.74 -4.21 -14.40
C LEU A 674 41.84 -4.15 -15.45
N THR A 675 41.61 -3.43 -16.54
CA THR A 675 42.65 -3.08 -17.53
C THR A 675 43.79 -2.27 -16.90
N LYS A 676 44.91 -2.13 -17.52
CA LYS A 676 46.02 -1.25 -17.06
C LYS A 676 45.52 0.21 -16.86
N ALA A 677 44.75 0.70 -17.83
CA ALA A 677 44.09 2.01 -17.73
C ALA A 677 43.02 2.10 -16.58
N GLY A 678 42.23 1.02 -16.41
CA GLY A 678 41.26 0.90 -15.31
C GLY A 678 41.92 0.96 -13.95
N ARG A 679 43.02 0.22 -13.73
CA ARG A 679 43.78 0.27 -12.47
C ARG A 679 44.34 1.64 -12.19
N LYS A 680 44.92 2.32 -13.18
CA LYS A 680 45.41 3.70 -13.03
C LYS A 680 44.30 4.67 -12.66
N LEU A 681 43.10 4.58 -13.28
CA LEU A 681 41.95 5.43 -13.02
C LEU A 681 41.38 5.20 -11.60
N VAL A 682 41.18 3.94 -11.20
CA VAL A 682 40.70 3.58 -9.86
C VAL A 682 41.66 4.08 -8.79
N ALA A 683 42.97 3.88 -8.98
CA ALA A 683 44.00 4.37 -8.05
C ALA A 683 44.05 5.90 -7.96
N ALA A 684 43.95 6.60 -9.10
CA ALA A 684 43.93 8.06 -9.14
C ALA A 684 42.70 8.63 -8.40
N ARG A 685 41.52 8.05 -8.61
CA ARG A 685 40.28 8.46 -7.96
C ARG A 685 40.28 8.19 -6.47
N ARG A 686 40.87 7.08 -6.01
CA ARG A 686 41.06 6.81 -4.58
C ARG A 686 41.99 7.84 -3.94
N ARG A 687 43.12 8.16 -4.57
CA ARG A 687 44.02 9.22 -4.06
C ARG A 687 43.34 10.58 -3.97
N ALA A 688 42.42 10.87 -4.88
CA ALA A 688 41.60 12.09 -4.87
C ALA A 688 40.40 12.02 -3.89
N GLY A 689 40.33 11.06 -2.99
CA GLY A 689 39.26 10.93 -1.98
C GLY A 689 37.92 10.46 -2.51
N SER A 690 37.80 10.12 -3.80
CA SER A 690 36.51 9.70 -4.38
C SER A 690 36.08 8.33 -3.85
N ARG A 691 34.88 8.25 -3.26
CA ARG A 691 34.30 7.00 -2.77
C ARG A 691 33.58 6.20 -3.87
N ALA A 692 33.19 6.84 -4.97
CA ALA A 692 32.49 6.21 -6.09
C ALA A 692 32.88 6.81 -7.45
N LEU A 693 32.64 6.05 -8.53
CA LEU A 693 32.94 6.45 -9.91
C LEU A 693 31.76 6.08 -10.82
N PRO A 694 31.16 7.02 -11.58
CA PRO A 694 30.11 6.69 -12.54
C PRO A 694 30.69 5.88 -13.71
N ILE A 695 30.04 4.78 -14.05
CA ILE A 695 30.45 3.87 -15.12
C ILE A 695 29.28 3.55 -16.05
N LYS A 696 29.58 3.27 -17.31
CA LYS A 696 28.66 2.65 -18.26
C LYS A 696 28.95 1.14 -18.31
N VAL A 697 27.89 0.34 -18.21
CA VAL A 697 27.93 -1.13 -18.33
C VAL A 697 27.27 -1.49 -19.65
N GLN A 698 27.88 -2.34 -20.43
CA GLN A 698 27.31 -2.93 -21.64
C GLN A 698 27.32 -4.45 -21.48
N LEU A 699 26.15 -5.07 -21.62
CA LEU A 699 25.96 -6.51 -21.67
C LEU A 699 25.57 -6.87 -23.11
N ARG A 700 26.30 -7.76 -23.73
CA ARG A 700 26.00 -8.31 -25.05
C ARG A 700 25.76 -9.79 -24.90
N GLU A 701 24.54 -10.22 -25.00
CA GLU A 701 24.15 -11.62 -24.95
C GLU A 701 24.29 -12.27 -26.30
N ALA A 702 24.70 -13.56 -26.34
CA ALA A 702 24.80 -14.31 -27.57
C ALA A 702 23.40 -14.45 -28.19
N GLY A 703 23.28 -14.16 -29.49
CA GLY A 703 21.98 -14.18 -30.19
C GLY A 703 21.13 -12.92 -30.11
N GLN A 704 21.53 -11.93 -29.32
CA GLN A 704 20.78 -10.65 -29.23
C GLN A 704 21.37 -9.59 -30.18
N PRO A 705 20.54 -8.87 -30.95
CA PRO A 705 20.99 -7.93 -31.97
C PRO A 705 21.67 -6.68 -31.40
N ALA A 706 21.33 -6.24 -30.22
CA ALA A 706 21.86 -5.04 -29.59
C ALA A 706 22.30 -5.26 -28.13
N PRO A 707 23.38 -4.60 -27.66
CA PRO A 707 23.81 -4.70 -26.27
C PRO A 707 22.92 -3.88 -25.35
N GLN A 708 22.57 -4.43 -24.19
CA GLN A 708 21.95 -3.70 -23.09
C GLN A 708 22.97 -2.69 -22.53
N LYS A 709 22.57 -1.41 -22.38
CA LYS A 709 23.42 -0.34 -21.87
C LYS A 709 22.84 0.20 -20.56
N LEU A 710 23.65 0.22 -19.49
CA LEU A 710 23.25 0.66 -18.16
C LEU A 710 24.25 1.65 -17.60
N SER A 711 23.80 2.66 -16.84
CA SER A 711 24.64 3.54 -16.05
C SER A 711 24.62 3.10 -14.58
N ARG A 712 25.78 3.01 -13.94
CA ARG A 712 25.93 2.56 -12.54
C ARG A 712 27.04 3.31 -11.82
N ARG A 713 27.02 3.28 -10.48
CA ARG A 713 28.13 3.79 -9.64
C ARG A 713 29.03 2.64 -9.18
N LEU A 714 30.31 2.73 -9.43
CA LEU A 714 31.33 1.79 -8.97
C LEU A 714 31.90 2.30 -7.64
N ARG A 715 31.66 1.61 -6.52
CA ARG A 715 32.29 1.94 -5.25
C ARG A 715 33.77 1.56 -5.30
N LEU A 716 34.59 2.49 -4.83
CA LEU A 716 36.02 2.29 -4.73
C LEU A 716 36.28 1.86 -3.28
N GLY A 717 36.31 0.54 -3.00
CA GLY A 717 36.46 0.00 -1.65
C GLY A 717 37.65 0.64 -0.89
N GLY A 718 37.47 0.82 0.42
CA GLY A 718 38.47 1.40 1.31
C GLY A 718 39.74 0.57 1.40
N HIS A 719 40.78 1.14 2.02
CA HIS A 719 41.99 0.43 2.35
C HIS A 719 41.67 -0.64 3.40
N SER A 720 41.79 -1.91 3.00
CA SER A 720 42.13 -3.03 3.85
C SER A 720 43.45 -3.57 3.33
#